data_64d96736a581918cf0e8934b37184776
#
_entry.id   64d96736a581918cf0e8934b37184776
#
_cell.length_a   1.000
_cell.length_b   1.000
_cell.length_c   1.000
_cell.angle_alpha   90.00
_cell.angle_beta   90.00
_cell.angle_gamma   90.00
#
_symmetry.space_group_name_H-M   'P 1'
#
loop_
_entity.id
_entity.type
_entity.pdbx_description
1 polymer ?
#
loop_
_entity_poly.entity_id
_entity_poly.type
_entity_poly.pdbx_seq_one_letter_code
_entity_poly.pdbx_strand_id
1 'polypeptide(L)'
;MSEKMYPIPFASLMNWVVTEYAQSGDIFGVHKKYEATGKSLPIFGERIETPFGPAAGPNSQLAQNIIAAYFAGARFFEVKTVQKMDGADLAACVPRPCILAADEGYNQEWSTELTVAQAQDEYIKAWCALKVISKVYGLGDPDGFVFNMSVGYDLEGIKGRKVNSYIDNMMDASKTAQFKECKKVLAELFPAERDFIAHISPRVSRSVTVSTLHGCPPQEIERIASYLLTKKHLHAFVKCNPTILGYKTARSILDSMGYDYIVFDEHHFNEDLQWEDAVPMFERLQKLADKEGLEFGLKLSNTFPVDTTRGELPNDEMYMSGRSLFPLTIEMCNRISRAFGGKMRISFAGGAEYFNCDKLFAAGIWPITVATTILKPGGYNRLLQMVEKVEPMEYRAFAGTDSAAISDLAASARTNYHHLKPIKPLPSRKSTEQVPWLDCFIAPCKGGCPIEQDIPEYLELCRKGLYGPALKLITEKNALPFITGTICAHRCQGKCSRNFYEESVHIRDTKLLAAQKGYNALMASIKLPERVEGKRVAIIGGGPTGIAAAYFCGRAGIETTIFERERKLGGVPRYVIPAFRISDEAIDKDIALMLRYGVEVKCGKSAPSVAELKEMGYTHILLATGAWKAGKLDIEGNVQGVIEWMKKEKKQVKPNLSGNIVVVGAGNTAMDAARVAKRMGAHATILYRRTKKFMPADEHELQLAIDEGVEFIELAAPVKQAKGMLLCDKMVLGEPDETGRRSPVKSGEQFSIPCDLVLSAVGEQVDSDLMAANGIEMERKGPAFETNVEGVYCAGDAHRGPATVVEGIADAARFAEAVVGAPYEYEIPAQAFITESDAIAKHGILKMSGKCEGERCLQCSTVCENCVDSCPNRANVAVVMPDESHQIIHVDKMCNECGNCTQFCPYASEPCHDKFTLFQTAEDMAESKNPGVLFLDGDHVRVRMAEERDYDLTTSDNDLPVDIEALIFTIRDKYSYLFA
;
A
#
# COMPACT_ATOMS: atom_id res chain seq x y z
N MET A 1 13.28 -23.85 10.22
CA MET A 1 12.14 -22.93 9.99
C MET A 1 10.86 -23.71 10.10
N SER A 2 9.95 -23.23 10.89
CA SER A 2 8.71 -23.92 11.14
C SER A 2 7.66 -23.43 10.15
N GLU A 3 7.47 -24.15 9.04
CA GLU A 3 6.28 -23.96 8.19
C GLU A 3 4.98 -24.31 8.93
N LYS A 4 5.08 -24.69 10.20
CA LYS A 4 3.98 -25.18 11.02
C LYS A 4 3.52 -24.11 11.99
N MET A 5 2.23 -24.02 12.17
CA MET A 5 1.61 -23.15 13.15
C MET A 5 1.69 -23.76 14.55
N TYR A 6 2.28 -23.02 15.51
CA TYR A 6 2.44 -23.50 16.88
C TYR A 6 1.56 -22.74 17.87
N PRO A 7 0.68 -23.43 18.59
CA PRO A 7 -0.08 -22.86 19.69
C PRO A 7 0.82 -22.49 20.87
N ILE A 8 0.75 -21.26 21.36
CA ILE A 8 1.47 -20.83 22.57
C ILE A 8 0.82 -21.50 23.79
N PRO A 9 1.59 -22.11 24.74
CA PRO A 9 1.05 -22.62 26.00
C PRO A 9 0.28 -21.53 26.74
N PHE A 10 -0.85 -21.86 27.36
CA PHE A 10 -1.74 -20.85 27.93
C PHE A 10 -1.08 -20.00 29.03
N ALA A 11 -0.25 -20.61 29.88
CA ALA A 11 0.50 -19.88 30.91
C ALA A 11 1.43 -18.82 30.29
N SER A 12 2.16 -19.19 29.25
CA SER A 12 3.06 -18.29 28.52
C SER A 12 2.28 -17.19 27.78
N LEU A 13 1.17 -17.55 27.12
CA LEU A 13 0.28 -16.61 26.46
C LEU A 13 -0.22 -15.52 27.43
N MET A 14 -0.67 -15.93 28.61
CA MET A 14 -1.18 -15.00 29.61
C MET A 14 -0.08 -14.21 30.29
N ASN A 15 1.09 -14.82 30.50
CA ASN A 15 2.28 -14.10 31.00
C ASN A 15 2.69 -12.98 30.02
N TRP A 16 2.67 -13.24 28.71
CA TRP A 16 2.90 -12.22 27.71
C TRP A 16 1.87 -11.07 27.84
N VAL A 17 0.58 -11.39 27.80
CA VAL A 17 -0.49 -10.40 27.93
C VAL A 17 -0.33 -9.51 29.18
N VAL A 18 -0.06 -10.12 30.32
CA VAL A 18 0.05 -9.40 31.61
C VAL A 18 1.31 -8.53 31.66
N THR A 19 2.44 -9.07 31.17
CA THR A 19 3.71 -8.36 31.23
C THR A 19 3.74 -7.19 30.24
N GLU A 20 3.36 -7.40 28.97
CA GLU A 20 3.32 -6.36 27.96
C GLU A 20 2.34 -5.24 28.34
N TYR A 21 1.13 -5.61 28.81
CA TYR A 21 0.16 -4.62 29.27
C TYR A 21 0.66 -3.79 30.45
N ALA A 22 1.39 -4.40 31.37
CA ALA A 22 1.97 -3.68 32.52
C ALA A 22 3.15 -2.77 32.11
N GLN A 23 3.89 -3.12 31.07
CA GLN A 23 5.06 -2.35 30.60
C GLN A 23 4.67 -1.17 29.73
N SER A 24 3.77 -1.36 28.76
CA SER A 24 3.45 -0.37 27.72
C SER A 24 1.95 -0.06 27.58
N GLY A 25 1.09 -0.86 28.19
CA GLY A 25 -0.35 -0.77 27.96
C GLY A 25 -0.83 -1.46 26.68
N ASP A 26 0.06 -2.17 25.97
CA ASP A 26 -0.20 -2.87 24.72
C ASP A 26 -0.59 -4.33 24.95
N ILE A 27 -1.16 -4.96 23.95
CA ILE A 27 -1.35 -6.42 23.91
C ILE A 27 -0.99 -6.92 22.51
N PHE A 28 0.02 -7.79 22.43
CA PHE A 28 0.58 -8.37 21.20
C PHE A 28 0.94 -7.30 20.15
N GLY A 29 1.56 -6.19 20.60
CA GLY A 29 1.94 -5.07 19.74
C GLY A 29 0.76 -4.27 19.19
N VAL A 30 -0.41 -4.36 19.78
CA VAL A 30 -1.55 -3.47 19.48
C VAL A 30 -1.53 -2.31 20.46
N HIS A 31 -1.22 -1.11 19.96
CA HIS A 31 -0.97 0.08 20.79
C HIS A 31 -2.24 0.82 21.25
N LYS A 32 -3.40 0.50 20.71
CA LYS A 32 -4.65 1.22 21.03
C LYS A 32 -5.74 0.26 21.45
N LYS A 33 -6.26 0.48 22.64
CA LYS A 33 -7.36 -0.29 23.18
C LYS A 33 -8.72 0.35 22.89
N TYR A 34 -9.73 -0.49 22.76
CA TYR A 34 -11.13 -0.10 22.79
C TYR A 34 -11.71 -0.31 24.19
N GLU A 35 -12.42 0.67 24.71
CA GLU A 35 -13.19 0.59 25.94
C GLU A 35 -14.68 0.66 25.59
N ALA A 36 -15.46 -0.34 25.97
CA ALA A 36 -16.85 -0.41 25.60
C ALA A 36 -17.70 0.72 26.25
N THR A 37 -18.59 1.31 25.47
CA THR A 37 -19.41 2.46 25.86
C THR A 37 -20.76 2.06 26.47
N GLY A 38 -20.99 0.77 26.71
CA GLY A 38 -22.25 0.23 27.23
C GLY A 38 -23.35 -0.01 26.17
N LYS A 39 -23.07 0.29 24.90
CA LYS A 39 -23.94 -0.10 23.77
C LYS A 39 -23.84 -1.59 23.50
N SER A 40 -24.90 -2.21 23.02
CA SER A 40 -24.85 -3.61 22.59
C SER A 40 -25.96 -3.97 21.59
N LEU A 41 -25.72 -5.04 20.84
CA LEU A 41 -26.62 -5.62 19.86
C LEU A 41 -26.95 -7.07 20.26
N PRO A 42 -28.23 -7.47 20.31
CA PRO A 42 -28.62 -8.83 20.64
C PRO A 42 -28.45 -9.78 19.45
N ILE A 43 -27.79 -10.90 19.67
CA ILE A 43 -27.58 -11.93 18.66
C ILE A 43 -27.47 -13.30 19.31
N PHE A 44 -28.14 -14.32 18.77
CA PHE A 44 -28.06 -15.72 19.23
C PHE A 44 -28.42 -15.93 20.72
N GLY A 45 -29.30 -15.08 21.25
CA GLY A 45 -29.62 -15.07 22.67
C GLY A 45 -28.50 -14.54 23.57
N GLU A 46 -27.50 -13.93 23.00
CA GLU A 46 -26.35 -13.27 23.63
C GLU A 46 -26.30 -11.80 23.17
N ARG A 47 -25.20 -11.11 23.43
CA ARG A 47 -25.00 -9.70 22.98
C ARG A 47 -23.56 -9.45 22.55
N ILE A 48 -23.40 -8.50 21.67
CA ILE A 48 -22.09 -7.96 21.25
C ILE A 48 -22.05 -6.46 21.43
N GLU A 49 -20.98 -5.93 22.03
CA GLU A 49 -20.81 -4.50 22.29
C GLU A 49 -20.43 -3.71 21.04
N THR A 50 -19.85 -4.38 20.03
CA THR A 50 -19.60 -3.82 18.70
C THR A 50 -20.03 -4.80 17.62
N PRO A 51 -20.44 -4.33 16.43
CA PRO A 51 -20.86 -5.22 15.35
C PRO A 51 -19.68 -5.88 14.60
N PHE A 52 -18.44 -5.72 15.05
CA PHE A 52 -17.25 -6.10 14.30
C PHE A 52 -16.48 -7.25 14.90
N GLY A 53 -15.67 -7.91 14.03
CA GLY A 53 -14.67 -8.89 14.44
C GLY A 53 -13.90 -9.49 13.27
N PRO A 54 -12.97 -10.42 13.53
CA PRO A 54 -12.27 -11.15 12.49
C PRO A 54 -13.22 -12.16 11.82
N ALA A 55 -13.11 -12.29 10.50
CA ALA A 55 -13.71 -13.40 9.75
C ALA A 55 -12.92 -14.69 10.01
N ALA A 56 -13.49 -15.83 9.60
CA ALA A 56 -12.82 -17.14 9.62
C ALA A 56 -11.65 -17.15 8.63
N GLY A 57 -10.54 -16.55 9.04
CA GLY A 57 -9.35 -16.29 8.24
C GLY A 57 -8.05 -16.44 9.05
N PRO A 58 -6.91 -15.96 8.55
CA PRO A 58 -5.62 -16.08 9.24
C PRO A 58 -5.63 -15.52 10.68
N ASN A 59 -6.36 -14.44 10.91
CA ASN A 59 -6.42 -13.73 12.19
C ASN A 59 -7.40 -14.36 13.22
N SER A 60 -7.98 -15.52 12.97
CA SER A 60 -8.90 -16.19 13.89
C SER A 60 -8.55 -17.67 14.16
N GLN A 61 -7.29 -18.04 13.91
CA GLN A 61 -6.79 -19.40 14.16
C GLN A 61 -6.15 -19.56 15.54
N LEU A 62 -5.40 -18.57 16.00
CA LEU A 62 -4.60 -18.61 17.22
C LEU A 62 -5.17 -17.67 18.30
N ALA A 63 -5.00 -18.05 19.54
CA ALA A 63 -5.54 -17.29 20.67
C ALA A 63 -4.99 -15.87 20.75
N GLN A 64 -3.70 -15.65 20.48
CA GLN A 64 -3.09 -14.31 20.49
C GLN A 64 -3.74 -13.36 19.51
N ASN A 65 -4.18 -13.85 18.34
CA ASN A 65 -4.84 -13.02 17.33
C ASN A 65 -6.25 -12.61 17.76
N ILE A 66 -6.96 -13.55 18.36
CA ILE A 66 -8.33 -13.31 18.88
C ILE A 66 -8.27 -12.30 20.03
N ILE A 67 -7.28 -12.42 20.92
CA ILE A 67 -7.06 -11.50 22.04
C ILE A 67 -6.67 -10.11 21.51
N ALA A 68 -5.76 -10.03 20.56
CA ALA A 68 -5.38 -8.76 19.92
C ALA A 68 -6.57 -8.07 19.23
N ALA A 69 -7.39 -8.83 18.51
CA ALA A 69 -8.60 -8.31 17.89
C ALA A 69 -9.62 -7.80 18.93
N TYR A 70 -9.80 -8.52 20.05
CA TYR A 70 -10.67 -8.08 21.14
C TYR A 70 -10.19 -6.75 21.74
N PHE A 71 -8.91 -6.63 21.98
CA PHE A 71 -8.28 -5.42 22.50
C PHE A 71 -8.57 -4.20 21.60
N ALA A 72 -8.56 -4.39 20.29
CA ALA A 72 -8.92 -3.38 19.28
C ALA A 72 -10.44 -3.23 19.03
N GLY A 73 -11.31 -3.86 19.83
CA GLY A 73 -12.76 -3.64 19.76
C GLY A 73 -13.57 -4.70 19.02
N ALA A 74 -12.99 -5.83 18.62
CA ALA A 74 -13.76 -6.96 18.12
C ALA A 74 -14.67 -7.53 19.19
N ARG A 75 -15.91 -7.85 18.83
CA ARG A 75 -16.89 -8.47 19.74
C ARG A 75 -17.65 -9.64 19.11
N PHE A 76 -17.52 -9.84 17.80
CA PHE A 76 -18.05 -11.01 17.09
C PHE A 76 -16.91 -11.76 16.42
N PHE A 77 -16.57 -12.93 16.90
CA PHE A 77 -15.44 -13.73 16.43
C PHE A 77 -15.92 -14.91 15.61
N GLU A 78 -15.70 -14.88 14.30
CA GLU A 78 -15.87 -16.05 13.46
C GLU A 78 -14.55 -16.82 13.45
N VAL A 79 -14.47 -17.88 14.27
CA VAL A 79 -13.23 -18.65 14.40
C VAL A 79 -12.96 -19.44 13.13
N LYS A 80 -11.68 -19.69 12.82
CA LYS A 80 -11.26 -20.35 11.58
C LYS A 80 -11.96 -21.69 11.42
N THR A 81 -12.37 -21.99 10.19
CA THR A 81 -13.11 -23.20 9.83
C THR A 81 -12.34 -24.47 10.22
N VAL A 82 -13.03 -25.40 10.85
CA VAL A 82 -12.54 -26.76 11.07
C VAL A 82 -13.26 -27.75 10.15
N GLN A 83 -12.57 -28.79 9.73
CA GLN A 83 -13.10 -29.81 8.85
C GLN A 83 -12.42 -31.16 9.10
N LYS A 84 -12.80 -32.16 8.30
CA LYS A 84 -12.25 -33.52 8.36
C LYS A 84 -10.73 -33.59 8.12
N MET A 85 -10.23 -32.84 7.12
CA MET A 85 -8.82 -32.68 6.83
C MET A 85 -8.25 -31.58 7.73
N ASP A 86 -7.17 -31.84 8.48
CA ASP A 86 -6.60 -30.91 9.44
C ASP A 86 -5.09 -31.18 9.65
N GLY A 87 -4.42 -30.29 10.38
CA GLY A 87 -3.00 -30.44 10.75
C GLY A 87 -2.11 -30.57 9.52
N ALA A 88 -1.18 -31.52 9.56
CA ALA A 88 -0.19 -31.73 8.51
C ALA A 88 -0.81 -32.08 7.14
N ASP A 89 -1.95 -32.77 7.12
CA ASP A 89 -2.63 -33.12 5.86
C ASP A 89 -3.12 -31.86 5.12
N LEU A 90 -3.62 -30.88 5.86
CA LEU A 90 -4.04 -29.59 5.30
C LEU A 90 -2.83 -28.72 4.96
N ALA A 91 -1.85 -28.63 5.86
CA ALA A 91 -0.65 -27.82 5.66
C ALA A 91 0.11 -28.23 4.38
N ALA A 92 0.13 -29.53 4.06
CA ALA A 92 0.72 -30.04 2.82
C ALA A 92 0.02 -29.56 1.53
N CYS A 93 -1.24 -29.09 1.64
CA CYS A 93 -2.01 -28.55 0.52
C CYS A 93 -1.90 -27.02 0.39
N VAL A 94 -1.24 -26.35 1.34
CA VAL A 94 -1.10 -24.90 1.38
C VAL A 94 0.39 -24.52 1.25
N PRO A 95 0.89 -24.38 0.02
CA PRO A 95 2.28 -24.01 -0.20
C PRO A 95 2.59 -22.60 0.29
N ARG A 96 3.86 -22.28 0.49
CA ARG A 96 4.33 -20.98 0.96
C ARG A 96 5.01 -20.20 -0.17
N PRO A 97 4.84 -18.88 -0.23
CA PRO A 97 3.90 -18.07 0.55
C PRO A 97 2.42 -18.33 0.19
N CYS A 98 1.49 -18.08 1.12
CA CYS A 98 0.07 -18.37 0.90
C CYS A 98 -0.87 -17.15 1.07
N ILE A 99 -0.34 -15.99 1.42
CA ILE A 99 -1.10 -14.74 1.59
C ILE A 99 -0.47 -13.60 0.80
N LEU A 100 -1.29 -12.90 0.04
CA LEU A 100 -0.92 -11.70 -0.73
C LEU A 100 -2.01 -10.62 -0.50
N ALA A 101 -1.83 -9.74 0.50
CA ALA A 101 -2.84 -8.77 0.90
C ALA A 101 -2.58 -7.33 0.41
N ALA A 102 -1.54 -7.09 -0.41
CA ALA A 102 -1.05 -5.74 -0.71
C ALA A 102 -2.03 -4.86 -1.52
N ASP A 103 -2.81 -5.43 -2.39
CA ASP A 103 -3.77 -4.70 -3.25
C ASP A 103 -5.18 -5.31 -3.15
N GLU A 104 -5.57 -6.19 -4.07
CA GLU A 104 -6.87 -6.87 -4.02
C GLU A 104 -6.97 -7.72 -2.75
N GLY A 105 -6.04 -8.56 -2.52
CA GLY A 105 -5.99 -9.59 -1.50
C GLY A 105 -6.28 -10.96 -2.09
N TYR A 106 -5.28 -11.83 -1.95
CA TYR A 106 -5.37 -13.23 -2.37
C TYR A 106 -4.86 -14.13 -1.26
N ASN A 107 -5.37 -15.34 -1.17
CA ASN A 107 -4.87 -16.37 -0.26
C ASN A 107 -5.12 -17.76 -0.84
N GLN A 108 -4.44 -18.76 -0.25
CA GLN A 108 -4.62 -20.18 -0.58
C GLN A 108 -5.00 -21.02 0.65
N GLU A 109 -5.40 -20.38 1.76
CA GLU A 109 -5.83 -21.06 2.98
C GLU A 109 -7.33 -21.38 2.94
N TRP A 110 -7.69 -22.65 3.18
CA TRP A 110 -9.11 -23.08 3.19
C TRP A 110 -9.70 -23.15 4.60
N SER A 111 -9.01 -23.85 5.51
CA SER A 111 -9.42 -24.07 6.89
C SER A 111 -8.22 -23.94 7.83
N THR A 112 -8.38 -24.30 9.10
CA THR A 112 -7.26 -24.22 10.05
C THR A 112 -6.16 -25.23 9.71
N GLU A 113 -4.91 -24.77 9.75
CA GLU A 113 -3.73 -25.63 9.62
C GLU A 113 -3.40 -26.38 10.93
N LEU A 114 -4.04 -26.02 12.05
CA LEU A 114 -3.98 -26.74 13.28
C LEU A 114 -4.78 -28.05 13.17
N THR A 115 -4.44 -29.05 14.00
CA THR A 115 -5.38 -30.15 14.21
C THR A 115 -6.67 -29.61 14.80
N VAL A 116 -7.80 -30.29 14.58
CA VAL A 116 -9.09 -29.87 15.16
C VAL A 116 -9.02 -29.76 16.68
N ALA A 117 -8.23 -30.61 17.34
CA ALA A 117 -8.03 -30.56 18.79
C ALA A 117 -7.25 -29.29 19.20
N GLN A 118 -6.18 -28.95 18.50
CA GLN A 118 -5.42 -27.72 18.77
C GLN A 118 -6.28 -26.48 18.49
N ALA A 119 -7.02 -26.44 17.40
CA ALA A 119 -7.92 -25.33 17.09
C ALA A 119 -8.96 -25.13 18.20
N GLN A 120 -9.58 -26.24 18.67
CA GLN A 120 -10.48 -26.21 19.84
C GLN A 120 -9.80 -25.57 21.07
N ASP A 121 -8.59 -26.02 21.36
CA ASP A 121 -7.85 -25.54 22.53
C ASP A 121 -7.50 -24.06 22.41
N GLU A 122 -7.11 -23.57 21.22
CA GLU A 122 -6.88 -22.15 20.96
C GLU A 122 -8.13 -21.31 21.20
N TYR A 123 -9.29 -21.77 20.75
CA TYR A 123 -10.53 -21.03 20.96
C TYR A 123 -10.99 -21.03 22.41
N ILE A 124 -10.77 -22.13 23.15
CA ILE A 124 -11.03 -22.21 24.59
C ILE A 124 -10.05 -21.29 25.37
N LYS A 125 -8.75 -21.25 25.00
CA LYS A 125 -7.77 -20.32 25.57
C LYS A 125 -8.22 -18.87 25.41
N ALA A 126 -8.53 -18.49 24.16
CA ALA A 126 -9.00 -17.14 23.84
C ALA A 126 -10.27 -16.79 24.64
N TRP A 127 -11.28 -17.69 24.67
CA TRP A 127 -12.48 -17.49 25.45
C TRP A 127 -12.20 -17.19 26.92
N CYS A 128 -11.42 -18.04 27.58
CA CYS A 128 -11.09 -17.89 28.99
C CYS A 128 -10.28 -16.59 29.26
N ALA A 129 -9.30 -16.30 28.41
CA ALA A 129 -8.53 -15.06 28.51
C ALA A 129 -9.42 -13.83 28.38
N LEU A 130 -10.26 -13.78 27.36
CA LEU A 130 -11.15 -12.63 27.11
C LEU A 130 -12.13 -12.38 28.26
N LYS A 131 -12.69 -13.42 28.88
CA LYS A 131 -13.56 -13.26 30.05
C LYS A 131 -12.88 -12.53 31.20
N VAL A 132 -11.59 -12.75 31.40
CA VAL A 132 -10.85 -12.13 32.51
C VAL A 132 -10.31 -10.76 32.14
N ILE A 133 -9.66 -10.63 30.98
CA ILE A 133 -9.05 -9.34 30.60
C ILE A 133 -10.10 -8.27 30.32
N SER A 134 -11.27 -8.63 29.81
CA SER A 134 -12.40 -7.70 29.62
C SER A 134 -12.73 -6.97 30.92
N LYS A 135 -12.81 -7.73 32.02
CA LYS A 135 -13.11 -7.23 33.37
C LYS A 135 -11.92 -6.50 34.00
N VAL A 136 -10.76 -7.18 34.04
CA VAL A 136 -9.57 -6.69 34.76
C VAL A 136 -9.00 -5.43 34.14
N TYR A 137 -8.99 -5.32 32.81
CA TYR A 137 -8.47 -4.15 32.11
C TYR A 137 -9.57 -3.13 31.72
N GLY A 138 -10.83 -3.39 32.12
CA GLY A 138 -11.93 -2.44 31.83
C GLY A 138 -12.28 -2.30 30.36
N LEU A 139 -12.06 -3.36 29.56
CA LEU A 139 -12.26 -3.30 28.10
C LEU A 139 -13.71 -3.49 27.67
N GLY A 140 -14.56 -4.01 28.57
CA GLY A 140 -15.97 -4.27 28.31
C GLY A 140 -16.57 -5.30 29.23
N ASP A 141 -17.82 -5.67 28.96
CA ASP A 141 -18.54 -6.70 29.71
C ASP A 141 -17.99 -8.09 29.35
N PRO A 142 -17.66 -8.96 30.32
CA PRO A 142 -17.29 -10.34 30.05
C PRO A 142 -18.29 -11.12 29.19
N ASP A 143 -19.57 -10.75 29.17
CA ASP A 143 -20.59 -11.35 28.33
C ASP A 143 -20.98 -10.47 27.11
N GLY A 144 -20.15 -9.48 26.78
CA GLY A 144 -20.33 -8.52 25.67
C GLY A 144 -19.76 -8.97 24.33
N PHE A 145 -19.38 -10.23 24.16
CA PHE A 145 -18.85 -10.76 22.92
C PHE A 145 -19.33 -12.20 22.63
N VAL A 146 -19.27 -12.59 21.37
CA VAL A 146 -19.73 -13.89 20.88
C VAL A 146 -18.66 -14.56 20.03
N PHE A 147 -18.46 -15.87 20.27
CA PHE A 147 -17.72 -16.75 19.36
C PHE A 147 -18.71 -17.52 18.48
N ASN A 148 -18.47 -17.49 17.18
CA ASN A 148 -19.24 -18.22 16.19
C ASN A 148 -18.33 -19.27 15.54
N MET A 149 -18.66 -20.55 15.69
CA MET A 149 -17.95 -21.65 15.08
C MET A 149 -18.04 -21.56 13.55
N SER A 150 -17.06 -22.10 12.85
CA SER A 150 -17.13 -22.34 11.40
C SER A 150 -16.76 -23.79 11.12
N VAL A 151 -17.65 -24.52 10.44
CA VAL A 151 -17.45 -25.92 10.07
C VAL A 151 -17.73 -26.12 8.59
N GLY A 152 -16.95 -27.00 7.97
CA GLY A 152 -17.05 -27.26 6.55
C GLY A 152 -16.93 -28.73 6.20
N TYR A 153 -16.84 -29.04 4.87
CA TYR A 153 -16.78 -30.33 4.25
C TYR A 153 -18.18 -30.95 4.01
N ASP A 154 -18.40 -32.26 4.26
CA ASP A 154 -19.66 -32.98 4.09
C ASP A 154 -20.32 -33.31 5.44
N LEU A 155 -21.59 -33.72 5.41
CA LEU A 155 -22.33 -34.06 6.61
C LEU A 155 -21.71 -35.22 7.40
N GLU A 156 -21.19 -36.21 6.69
CA GLU A 156 -20.57 -37.38 7.34
C GLU A 156 -19.24 -37.00 8.01
N GLY A 157 -18.47 -36.11 7.40
CA GLY A 157 -17.28 -35.53 8.03
C GLY A 157 -17.62 -34.74 9.29
N ILE A 158 -18.69 -33.93 9.25
CA ILE A 158 -19.18 -33.16 10.40
C ILE A 158 -19.68 -34.06 11.52
N LYS A 159 -20.37 -35.15 11.19
CA LYS A 159 -20.79 -36.18 12.15
C LYS A 159 -19.64 -37.04 12.65
N GLY A 160 -18.56 -37.08 11.92
CA GLY A 160 -17.34 -37.82 12.30
C GLY A 160 -16.85 -37.41 13.68
N ARG A 161 -16.29 -38.36 14.44
CA ARG A 161 -15.87 -38.17 15.85
C ARG A 161 -15.04 -36.89 16.05
N LYS A 162 -14.15 -36.56 15.14
CA LYS A 162 -13.23 -35.42 15.20
C LYS A 162 -14.01 -34.09 15.26
N VAL A 163 -14.78 -33.78 14.23
CA VAL A 163 -15.53 -32.52 14.12
C VAL A 163 -16.74 -32.51 15.07
N ASN A 164 -17.43 -33.65 15.23
CA ASN A 164 -18.56 -33.73 16.17
C ASN A 164 -18.12 -33.45 17.61
N SER A 165 -16.97 -34.00 18.07
CA SER A 165 -16.45 -33.73 19.42
C SER A 165 -16.04 -32.26 19.58
N TYR A 166 -15.49 -31.64 18.55
CA TYR A 166 -15.20 -30.21 18.55
C TYR A 166 -16.48 -29.40 18.80
N ILE A 167 -17.55 -29.67 18.03
CA ILE A 167 -18.84 -28.97 18.20
C ILE A 167 -19.34 -29.13 19.62
N ASP A 168 -19.37 -30.35 20.14
CA ASP A 168 -19.87 -30.65 21.48
C ASP A 168 -19.05 -29.97 22.59
N ASN A 169 -17.72 -29.95 22.45
CA ASN A 169 -16.81 -29.30 23.39
C ASN A 169 -16.87 -27.74 23.31
N MET A 170 -17.17 -27.18 22.15
CA MET A 170 -17.41 -25.74 22.03
C MET A 170 -18.76 -25.33 22.63
N MET A 171 -19.74 -26.23 22.61
CA MET A 171 -21.03 -26.04 23.29
C MET A 171 -20.89 -26.21 24.81
N ASP A 172 -20.01 -27.09 25.28
CA ASP A 172 -19.71 -27.30 26.70
C ASP A 172 -18.24 -27.77 26.90
N ALA A 173 -17.37 -26.86 27.19
CA ALA A 173 -15.93 -27.09 27.40
C ALA A 173 -15.60 -27.62 28.81
N SER A 174 -16.58 -27.80 29.72
CA SER A 174 -16.36 -28.12 31.14
C SER A 174 -15.51 -29.36 31.38
N LYS A 175 -15.55 -30.32 30.45
CA LYS A 175 -14.82 -31.59 30.54
C LYS A 175 -13.44 -31.55 29.90
N THR A 176 -13.15 -30.55 29.10
CA THR A 176 -11.88 -30.46 28.37
C THR A 176 -10.71 -30.17 29.34
N ALA A 177 -9.53 -30.69 29.02
CA ALA A 177 -8.33 -30.42 29.81
C ALA A 177 -7.95 -28.94 29.74
N GLN A 178 -8.05 -28.35 28.55
CA GLN A 178 -7.67 -26.95 28.28
C GLN A 178 -8.52 -25.97 29.09
N PHE A 179 -9.84 -26.15 29.20
CA PHE A 179 -10.70 -25.28 30.01
C PHE A 179 -10.32 -25.30 31.51
N LYS A 180 -9.96 -26.49 32.04
CA LYS A 180 -9.54 -26.64 33.43
C LYS A 180 -8.17 -25.98 33.67
N GLU A 181 -7.22 -26.17 32.75
CA GLU A 181 -5.91 -25.53 32.78
C GLU A 181 -6.04 -24.00 32.73
N CYS A 182 -6.83 -23.46 31.80
CA CYS A 182 -7.07 -22.03 31.71
C CYS A 182 -7.58 -21.44 33.02
N LYS A 183 -8.58 -22.06 33.65
CA LYS A 183 -9.10 -21.59 34.95
C LYS A 183 -8.06 -21.64 36.06
N LYS A 184 -7.19 -22.67 36.09
CA LYS A 184 -6.12 -22.78 37.05
C LYS A 184 -5.11 -21.64 36.88
N VAL A 185 -4.57 -21.46 35.67
CA VAL A 185 -3.60 -20.42 35.36
C VAL A 185 -4.15 -19.02 35.65
N LEU A 186 -5.38 -18.74 35.23
CA LEU A 186 -6.02 -17.45 35.49
C LEU A 186 -6.22 -17.19 36.99
N ALA A 187 -6.59 -18.18 37.78
CA ALA A 187 -6.75 -18.05 39.23
C ALA A 187 -5.43 -17.83 39.98
N GLU A 188 -4.31 -18.26 39.39
CA GLU A 188 -2.95 -17.99 39.89
C GLU A 188 -2.52 -16.56 39.53
N LEU A 189 -2.75 -16.13 38.27
CA LEU A 189 -2.38 -14.81 37.79
C LEU A 189 -3.27 -13.68 38.34
N PHE A 190 -4.56 -13.95 38.56
CA PHE A 190 -5.55 -12.98 39.02
C PHE A 190 -6.24 -13.44 40.31
N PRO A 191 -5.53 -13.52 41.43
CA PRO A 191 -6.07 -14.08 42.68
C PRO A 191 -7.27 -13.32 43.24
N ALA A 192 -7.41 -12.04 42.93
CA ALA A 192 -8.58 -11.23 43.32
C ALA A 192 -9.86 -11.64 42.55
N GLU A 193 -9.73 -12.28 41.41
CA GLU A 193 -10.85 -12.66 40.53
C GLU A 193 -11.22 -14.15 40.61
N ARG A 194 -10.72 -14.89 41.61
CA ARG A 194 -10.92 -16.35 41.74
C ARG A 194 -12.39 -16.79 41.67
N ASP A 195 -13.26 -16.05 42.32
CA ASP A 195 -14.70 -16.39 42.34
C ASP A 195 -15.31 -16.18 40.95
N PHE A 196 -14.97 -15.10 40.27
CA PHE A 196 -15.38 -14.85 38.88
C PHE A 196 -14.87 -15.96 37.96
N ILE A 197 -13.56 -16.27 38.04
CA ILE A 197 -12.92 -17.29 37.22
C ILE A 197 -13.55 -18.67 37.45
N ALA A 198 -13.92 -19.02 38.68
CA ALA A 198 -14.61 -20.25 38.97
C ALA A 198 -15.95 -20.38 38.24
N HIS A 199 -16.61 -19.26 37.95
CA HIS A 199 -17.92 -19.21 37.31
C HIS A 199 -17.88 -18.87 35.81
N ILE A 200 -16.70 -18.80 35.17
CA ILE A 200 -16.60 -18.65 33.72
C ILE A 200 -17.43 -19.74 33.03
N SER A 201 -18.31 -19.29 32.13
CA SER A 201 -19.17 -20.21 31.38
C SER A 201 -18.35 -21.17 30.52
N PRO A 202 -18.56 -22.48 30.59
CA PRO A 202 -17.94 -23.45 29.71
C PRO A 202 -18.53 -23.42 28.29
N ARG A 203 -19.61 -22.69 28.05
CA ARG A 203 -20.22 -22.56 26.73
C ARG A 203 -19.49 -21.51 25.91
N VAL A 204 -18.62 -21.99 25.06
CA VAL A 204 -17.76 -21.13 24.22
C VAL A 204 -18.57 -20.60 23.02
N SER A 205 -19.46 -21.40 22.45
CA SER A 205 -20.27 -20.97 21.31
C SER A 205 -21.68 -21.56 21.31
N ARG A 206 -22.65 -20.78 20.78
CA ARG A 206 -24.03 -21.19 20.53
C ARG A 206 -24.38 -21.16 19.05
N SER A 207 -23.47 -20.84 18.19
CA SER A 207 -23.74 -20.60 16.78
C SER A 207 -22.65 -21.17 15.88
N VAL A 208 -23.00 -21.37 14.61
CA VAL A 208 -22.12 -21.97 13.64
C VAL A 208 -22.36 -21.42 12.25
N THR A 209 -21.27 -21.15 11.51
CA THR A 209 -21.31 -20.90 10.06
C THR A 209 -21.02 -22.21 9.31
N VAL A 210 -21.93 -22.59 8.42
CA VAL A 210 -21.71 -23.67 7.45
C VAL A 210 -20.88 -23.11 6.31
N SER A 211 -19.62 -23.53 6.23
CA SER A 211 -18.64 -23.10 5.23
C SER A 211 -18.27 -24.29 4.35
N THR A 212 -19.08 -24.54 3.32
CA THR A 212 -18.85 -25.64 2.37
C THR A 212 -17.78 -25.27 1.34
N LEU A 213 -17.16 -26.29 0.78
CA LEU A 213 -16.25 -26.14 -0.35
C LEU A 213 -17.02 -25.70 -1.60
N HIS A 214 -16.30 -25.17 -2.59
CA HIS A 214 -16.84 -24.97 -3.93
C HIS A 214 -17.29 -26.33 -4.51
N GLY A 215 -18.41 -26.34 -5.24
CA GLY A 215 -19.00 -27.57 -5.80
C GLY A 215 -19.85 -28.37 -4.81
N CYS A 216 -20.12 -27.87 -3.59
CA CYS A 216 -21.00 -28.57 -2.65
C CYS A 216 -22.47 -28.51 -3.11
N PRO A 217 -23.16 -29.67 -3.30
CA PRO A 217 -24.54 -29.69 -3.78
C PRO A 217 -25.52 -29.00 -2.80
N PRO A 218 -26.57 -28.31 -3.32
CA PRO A 218 -27.56 -27.63 -2.48
C PRO A 218 -28.19 -28.54 -1.39
N GLN A 219 -28.49 -29.78 -1.74
CA GLN A 219 -29.09 -30.75 -0.83
C GLN A 219 -28.15 -31.11 0.34
N GLU A 220 -26.84 -31.11 0.08
CA GLU A 220 -25.86 -31.36 1.14
C GLU A 220 -25.72 -30.17 2.08
N ILE A 221 -25.72 -28.96 1.55
CA ILE A 221 -25.72 -27.71 2.35
C ILE A 221 -26.96 -27.70 3.27
N GLU A 222 -28.14 -28.02 2.72
CA GLU A 222 -29.39 -28.07 3.47
C GLU A 222 -29.37 -29.15 4.55
N ARG A 223 -28.82 -30.33 4.25
CA ARG A 223 -28.69 -31.45 5.22
C ARG A 223 -27.75 -31.06 6.37
N ILE A 224 -26.64 -30.43 6.10
CA ILE A 224 -25.68 -29.95 7.10
C ILE A 224 -26.34 -28.90 7.99
N ALA A 225 -26.94 -27.87 7.42
CA ALA A 225 -27.57 -26.80 8.16
C ALA A 225 -28.75 -27.35 9.01
N SER A 226 -29.57 -28.24 8.45
CA SER A 226 -30.69 -28.89 9.16
C SER A 226 -30.19 -29.74 10.33
N TYR A 227 -29.10 -30.49 10.19
CA TYR A 227 -28.49 -31.25 11.27
C TYR A 227 -28.02 -30.32 12.41
N LEU A 228 -27.35 -29.23 12.10
CA LEU A 228 -26.85 -28.27 13.10
C LEU A 228 -28.00 -27.58 13.83
N LEU A 229 -29.05 -27.17 13.12
CA LEU A 229 -30.26 -26.59 13.71
C LEU A 229 -31.02 -27.58 14.59
N THR A 230 -31.32 -28.81 14.11
CA THR A 230 -32.27 -29.72 14.78
C THR A 230 -31.63 -30.71 15.75
N LYS A 231 -30.37 -31.12 15.52
CA LYS A 231 -29.65 -32.10 16.35
C LYS A 231 -28.67 -31.48 17.30
N LYS A 232 -28.05 -30.37 16.90
CA LYS A 232 -27.12 -29.64 17.75
C LYS A 232 -27.76 -28.42 18.44
N HIS A 233 -28.91 -27.98 17.98
CA HIS A 233 -29.64 -26.80 18.49
C HIS A 233 -28.73 -25.55 18.50
N LEU A 234 -28.01 -25.32 17.37
CA LEU A 234 -27.16 -24.17 17.16
C LEU A 234 -27.87 -23.16 16.25
N HIS A 235 -27.72 -21.87 16.53
CA HIS A 235 -27.99 -20.83 15.58
C HIS A 235 -27.07 -21.00 14.38
N ALA A 236 -27.53 -20.72 13.15
CA ALA A 236 -26.75 -21.05 11.97
C ALA A 236 -26.70 -19.95 10.93
N PHE A 237 -25.51 -19.72 10.37
CA PHE A 237 -25.33 -19.03 9.12
C PHE A 237 -24.92 -20.02 8.01
N VAL A 238 -25.41 -19.80 6.79
CA VAL A 238 -24.88 -20.45 5.59
C VAL A 238 -23.98 -19.45 4.85
N LYS A 239 -22.72 -19.80 4.64
CA LYS A 239 -21.75 -18.99 3.91
C LYS A 239 -21.96 -19.17 2.42
N CYS A 240 -22.19 -18.08 1.70
CA CYS A 240 -22.48 -18.08 0.27
C CYS A 240 -21.22 -17.73 -0.55
N ASN A 241 -21.04 -18.40 -1.67
CA ASN A 241 -19.98 -18.11 -2.63
C ASN A 241 -20.44 -17.01 -3.60
N PRO A 242 -19.54 -16.10 -4.04
CA PRO A 242 -19.88 -15.06 -5.02
C PRO A 242 -20.35 -15.60 -6.37
N THR A 243 -20.05 -16.86 -6.67
CA THR A 243 -20.50 -17.60 -7.86
C THR A 243 -22.02 -17.65 -8.04
N ILE A 244 -22.78 -17.51 -6.95
CA ILE A 244 -24.26 -17.40 -6.96
C ILE A 244 -24.78 -16.22 -7.81
N LEU A 245 -23.93 -15.24 -8.12
CA LEU A 245 -24.25 -14.12 -9.03
C LEU A 245 -24.38 -14.56 -10.50
N GLY A 246 -23.79 -15.71 -10.85
CA GLY A 246 -23.62 -16.17 -12.21
C GLY A 246 -22.44 -15.50 -12.92
N TYR A 247 -21.76 -16.26 -13.79
CA TYR A 247 -20.51 -15.89 -14.47
C TYR A 247 -20.61 -14.51 -15.17
N LYS A 248 -21.64 -14.31 -16.01
CA LYS A 248 -21.81 -13.07 -16.79
C LYS A 248 -21.88 -11.82 -15.91
N THR A 249 -22.58 -11.93 -14.76
CA THR A 249 -22.70 -10.80 -13.84
C THR A 249 -21.37 -10.51 -13.16
N ALA A 250 -20.70 -11.52 -12.64
CA ALA A 250 -19.40 -11.37 -11.96
C ALA A 250 -18.36 -10.78 -12.92
N ARG A 251 -18.27 -11.31 -14.16
CA ARG A 251 -17.36 -10.81 -15.19
C ARG A 251 -17.65 -9.34 -15.55
N SER A 252 -18.93 -9.01 -15.78
CA SER A 252 -19.34 -7.63 -16.11
C SER A 252 -18.98 -6.63 -15.01
N ILE A 253 -19.15 -7.01 -13.74
CA ILE A 253 -18.76 -6.16 -12.61
C ILE A 253 -17.26 -5.92 -12.62
N LEU A 254 -16.46 -6.99 -12.63
CA LEU A 254 -15.00 -6.89 -12.54
C LEU A 254 -14.39 -6.15 -13.74
N ASP A 255 -14.85 -6.42 -14.97
CA ASP A 255 -14.38 -5.75 -16.18
C ASP A 255 -14.64 -4.26 -16.14
N SER A 256 -15.85 -3.86 -15.74
CA SER A 256 -16.23 -2.44 -15.66
C SER A 256 -15.40 -1.65 -14.64
N MET A 257 -14.74 -2.34 -13.70
CA MET A 257 -13.98 -1.75 -12.61
C MET A 257 -12.45 -1.84 -12.80
N GLY A 258 -11.99 -2.30 -13.97
CA GLY A 258 -10.58 -2.41 -14.32
C GLY A 258 -9.91 -3.70 -13.84
N TYR A 259 -10.68 -4.71 -13.45
CA TYR A 259 -10.19 -6.05 -13.06
C TYR A 259 -10.33 -7.08 -14.21
N ASP A 260 -10.28 -6.62 -15.45
CA ASP A 260 -10.35 -7.45 -16.66
C ASP A 260 -9.19 -8.46 -16.78
N TYR A 261 -8.08 -8.21 -16.09
CA TYR A 261 -6.93 -9.09 -16.04
C TYR A 261 -7.07 -10.29 -15.09
N ILE A 262 -8.07 -10.29 -14.20
CA ILE A 262 -8.36 -11.41 -13.31
C ILE A 262 -9.02 -12.51 -14.13
N VAL A 263 -8.40 -13.68 -14.17
CA VAL A 263 -8.88 -14.83 -14.96
C VAL A 263 -9.67 -15.78 -14.07
N PHE A 264 -10.81 -16.21 -14.55
CA PHE A 264 -11.65 -17.29 -13.99
C PHE A 264 -12.59 -17.76 -15.07
N ASP A 265 -13.00 -19.02 -15.00
CA ASP A 265 -13.88 -19.66 -15.97
C ASP A 265 -15.30 -19.92 -15.41
N GLU A 266 -16.13 -20.61 -16.16
CA GLU A 266 -17.50 -20.96 -15.76
C GLU A 266 -17.59 -22.19 -14.84
N HIS A 267 -16.49 -22.91 -14.61
CA HIS A 267 -16.49 -24.19 -13.89
C HIS A 267 -17.09 -24.06 -12.50
N HIS A 268 -16.53 -23.20 -11.64
CA HIS A 268 -17.03 -22.97 -10.29
C HIS A 268 -18.48 -22.43 -10.28
N PHE A 269 -18.85 -21.62 -11.28
CA PHE A 269 -20.22 -21.11 -11.37
C PHE A 269 -21.25 -22.20 -11.69
N ASN A 270 -20.88 -23.22 -12.44
CA ASN A 270 -21.78 -24.32 -12.81
C ASN A 270 -21.90 -25.37 -11.71
N GLU A 271 -20.88 -25.53 -10.88
CA GLU A 271 -20.83 -26.53 -9.80
C GLU A 271 -21.33 -26.02 -8.46
N ASP A 272 -21.19 -24.73 -8.18
CA ASP A 272 -21.61 -24.10 -6.93
C ASP A 272 -23.13 -23.93 -6.85
N LEU A 273 -23.60 -23.57 -5.67
CA LEU A 273 -25.00 -23.29 -5.38
C LEU A 273 -25.60 -22.26 -6.35
N GLN A 274 -26.61 -22.68 -7.14
CA GLN A 274 -27.32 -21.82 -8.09
C GLN A 274 -28.38 -20.96 -7.40
N TRP A 275 -28.69 -19.79 -7.96
CA TRP A 275 -29.69 -18.86 -7.41
C TRP A 275 -31.07 -19.49 -7.26
N GLU A 276 -31.49 -20.27 -8.24
CA GLU A 276 -32.78 -20.92 -8.30
C GLU A 276 -32.98 -21.99 -7.22
N ASP A 277 -31.90 -22.66 -6.80
CA ASP A 277 -31.87 -23.63 -5.73
C ASP A 277 -31.69 -22.96 -4.36
N ALA A 278 -30.91 -21.88 -4.30
CA ALA A 278 -30.53 -21.19 -3.09
C ALA A 278 -31.73 -20.55 -2.38
N VAL A 279 -32.55 -19.78 -3.10
CA VAL A 279 -33.69 -19.06 -2.50
C VAL A 279 -34.70 -19.99 -1.82
N PRO A 280 -35.20 -21.05 -2.48
CA PRO A 280 -36.11 -21.99 -1.83
C PRO A 280 -35.45 -22.77 -0.66
N MET A 281 -34.18 -23.09 -0.75
CA MET A 281 -33.41 -23.73 0.33
C MET A 281 -33.33 -22.80 1.55
N PHE A 282 -32.96 -21.54 1.37
CA PHE A 282 -32.88 -20.59 2.48
C PHE A 282 -34.25 -20.34 3.14
N GLU A 283 -35.35 -20.31 2.36
CA GLU A 283 -36.69 -20.23 2.91
C GLU A 283 -37.05 -21.44 3.81
N ARG A 284 -36.69 -22.66 3.38
CA ARG A 284 -36.93 -23.88 4.17
C ARG A 284 -36.08 -23.86 5.44
N LEU A 285 -34.83 -23.47 5.37
CA LEU A 285 -33.92 -23.37 6.53
C LEU A 285 -34.40 -22.30 7.52
N GLN A 286 -34.87 -21.16 7.04
CA GLN A 286 -35.44 -20.11 7.90
C GLN A 286 -36.65 -20.64 8.65
N LYS A 287 -37.60 -21.28 7.97
CA LYS A 287 -38.77 -21.88 8.59
C LYS A 287 -38.40 -22.98 9.60
N LEU A 288 -37.34 -23.73 9.32
CA LEU A 288 -36.86 -24.76 10.24
C LEU A 288 -36.25 -24.12 11.49
N ALA A 289 -35.45 -23.10 11.35
CA ALA A 289 -34.85 -22.36 12.47
C ALA A 289 -35.96 -21.72 13.35
N ASP A 290 -36.94 -21.07 12.73
CA ASP A 290 -38.06 -20.46 13.42
C ASP A 290 -38.82 -21.52 14.26
N LYS A 291 -39.03 -22.73 13.71
CA LYS A 291 -39.65 -23.85 14.42
C LYS A 291 -38.83 -24.32 15.63
N GLU A 292 -37.54 -24.35 15.52
CA GLU A 292 -36.62 -24.75 16.60
C GLU A 292 -36.32 -23.60 17.60
N GLY A 293 -36.84 -22.39 17.37
CA GLY A 293 -36.62 -21.21 18.21
C GLY A 293 -35.17 -20.66 18.07
N LEU A 294 -34.57 -20.86 16.91
CA LEU A 294 -33.19 -20.47 16.61
C LEU A 294 -33.13 -19.34 15.56
N GLU A 295 -32.04 -18.59 15.54
CA GLU A 295 -31.79 -17.63 14.52
C GLU A 295 -31.07 -18.29 13.33
N PHE A 296 -31.45 -17.90 12.11
CA PHE A 296 -30.83 -18.31 10.85
C PHE A 296 -30.49 -17.07 10.03
N GLY A 297 -29.44 -17.17 9.25
CA GLY A 297 -29.05 -16.10 8.34
C GLY A 297 -28.01 -16.54 7.31
N LEU A 298 -27.55 -15.59 6.53
CA LEU A 298 -26.57 -15.82 5.47
C LEU A 298 -25.27 -15.05 5.77
N LYS A 299 -24.14 -15.71 5.52
CA LYS A 299 -22.80 -15.11 5.57
C LYS A 299 -22.36 -14.72 4.17
N LEU A 300 -22.16 -13.45 3.91
CA LEU A 300 -21.71 -12.91 2.63
C LEU A 300 -20.34 -12.26 2.79
N SER A 301 -19.29 -12.71 2.08
CA SER A 301 -19.24 -13.89 1.25
C SER A 301 -18.06 -14.78 1.64
N ASN A 302 -17.97 -15.93 0.99
CA ASN A 302 -16.70 -16.61 0.85
C ASN A 302 -15.78 -15.80 -0.07
N THR A 303 -14.50 -16.16 -0.13
CA THR A 303 -13.54 -15.64 -1.12
C THR A 303 -13.90 -16.14 -2.53
N PHE A 304 -13.39 -15.50 -3.55
CA PHE A 304 -13.73 -15.78 -4.94
C PHE A 304 -12.58 -16.51 -5.64
N PRO A 305 -12.79 -17.73 -6.19
CA PRO A 305 -11.76 -18.50 -6.87
C PRO A 305 -11.35 -17.82 -8.17
N VAL A 306 -10.05 -17.73 -8.42
CA VAL A 306 -9.45 -17.15 -9.63
C VAL A 306 -8.15 -17.87 -9.96
N ASP A 307 -7.79 -17.89 -11.24
CA ASP A 307 -6.56 -18.52 -11.70
C ASP A 307 -5.33 -17.70 -11.34
N THR A 308 -4.26 -18.37 -10.95
CA THR A 308 -2.93 -17.77 -10.79
C THR A 308 -2.27 -17.66 -12.17
N THR A 309 -2.22 -16.46 -12.74
CA THR A 309 -1.75 -16.26 -14.12
C THR A 309 -0.43 -15.48 -14.21
N ARG A 310 0.03 -14.89 -13.12
CA ARG A 310 1.22 -14.03 -13.07
C ARG A 310 2.21 -14.47 -11.98
N GLY A 311 2.04 -15.70 -11.46
CA GLY A 311 2.87 -16.20 -10.37
C GLY A 311 2.68 -15.48 -9.04
N GLU A 312 1.46 -15.01 -8.76
CA GLU A 312 1.12 -14.29 -7.54
C GLU A 312 1.31 -15.16 -6.29
N LEU A 313 0.86 -16.41 -6.36
CA LEU A 313 0.99 -17.43 -5.33
C LEU A 313 1.34 -18.78 -5.98
N PRO A 314 1.84 -19.77 -5.22
CA PRO A 314 2.41 -21.00 -5.82
C PRO A 314 1.42 -21.93 -6.52
N ASN A 315 0.17 -22.07 -6.06
CA ASN A 315 -0.82 -22.95 -6.69
C ASN A 315 -1.43 -22.31 -7.95
N ASP A 316 -1.99 -23.13 -8.83
CA ASP A 316 -2.67 -22.68 -10.05
C ASP A 316 -3.96 -21.89 -9.77
N GLU A 317 -4.58 -22.10 -8.62
CA GLU A 317 -5.76 -21.36 -8.14
C GLU A 317 -5.47 -20.61 -6.84
N MET A 318 -6.04 -19.42 -6.72
CA MET A 318 -6.02 -18.60 -5.51
C MET A 318 -7.39 -17.99 -5.25
N TYR A 319 -7.61 -17.48 -4.04
CA TYR A 319 -8.90 -16.95 -3.62
C TYR A 319 -8.82 -15.43 -3.44
N MET A 320 -9.51 -14.70 -4.32
CA MET A 320 -9.61 -13.24 -4.27
C MET A 320 -10.46 -12.77 -3.10
N SER A 321 -10.02 -11.70 -2.44
CA SER A 321 -10.65 -11.05 -1.30
C SER A 321 -10.47 -9.53 -1.35
N GLY A 322 -10.71 -8.83 -0.25
CA GLY A 322 -10.43 -7.39 -0.12
C GLY A 322 -11.32 -6.50 -1.00
N ARG A 323 -10.78 -5.40 -1.47
CA ARG A 323 -11.55 -4.33 -2.15
C ARG A 323 -12.23 -4.75 -3.45
N SER A 324 -11.63 -5.69 -4.18
CA SER A 324 -12.19 -6.21 -5.45
C SER A 324 -13.38 -7.14 -5.21
N LEU A 325 -13.45 -7.77 -4.05
CA LEU A 325 -14.56 -8.65 -3.68
C LEU A 325 -15.81 -7.87 -3.24
N PHE A 326 -15.65 -6.66 -2.68
CA PHE A 326 -16.78 -5.89 -2.16
C PHE A 326 -17.90 -5.65 -3.18
N PRO A 327 -17.64 -5.24 -4.43
CA PRO A 327 -18.69 -5.04 -5.43
C PRO A 327 -19.49 -6.31 -5.75
N LEU A 328 -18.85 -7.47 -5.75
CA LEU A 328 -19.53 -8.75 -5.92
C LEU A 328 -20.39 -9.06 -4.69
N THR A 329 -19.83 -8.92 -3.51
CA THR A 329 -20.53 -9.25 -2.25
C THR A 329 -21.72 -8.34 -1.99
N ILE A 330 -21.59 -7.02 -2.25
CA ILE A 330 -22.72 -6.10 -2.06
C ILE A 330 -23.84 -6.31 -3.10
N GLU A 331 -23.49 -6.75 -4.31
CA GLU A 331 -24.51 -7.14 -5.30
C GLU A 331 -25.25 -8.42 -4.89
N MET A 332 -24.55 -9.42 -4.30
CA MET A 332 -25.21 -10.58 -3.68
C MET A 332 -26.17 -10.13 -2.58
N CYS A 333 -25.70 -9.26 -1.70
CA CYS A 333 -26.49 -8.71 -0.61
C CYS A 333 -27.75 -8.01 -1.15
N ASN A 334 -27.63 -7.21 -2.20
CA ASN A 334 -28.75 -6.55 -2.88
C ASN A 334 -29.78 -7.55 -3.41
N ARG A 335 -29.34 -8.60 -4.11
CA ARG A 335 -30.25 -9.65 -4.62
C ARG A 335 -30.97 -10.38 -3.51
N ILE A 336 -30.24 -10.80 -2.46
CA ILE A 336 -30.80 -11.50 -1.30
C ILE A 336 -31.77 -10.60 -0.53
N SER A 337 -31.40 -9.38 -0.21
CA SER A 337 -32.26 -8.45 0.52
C SER A 337 -33.59 -8.23 -0.22
N ARG A 338 -33.55 -8.07 -1.54
CA ARG A 338 -34.77 -7.95 -2.35
C ARG A 338 -35.61 -9.23 -2.39
N ALA A 339 -34.98 -10.40 -2.56
CA ALA A 339 -35.68 -11.67 -2.64
C ALA A 339 -36.42 -12.01 -1.34
N PHE A 340 -35.86 -11.65 -0.20
CA PHE A 340 -36.44 -11.89 1.13
C PHE A 340 -37.14 -10.66 1.73
N GLY A 341 -37.36 -9.58 0.97
CA GLY A 341 -37.97 -8.35 1.43
C GLY A 341 -37.31 -7.75 2.67
N GLY A 342 -35.99 -7.83 2.74
CA GLY A 342 -35.18 -7.35 3.86
C GLY A 342 -35.22 -8.23 5.12
N LYS A 343 -35.94 -9.32 5.16
CA LYS A 343 -36.14 -10.12 6.39
C LYS A 343 -34.99 -11.06 6.72
N MET A 344 -34.17 -11.43 5.71
CA MET A 344 -33.05 -12.35 5.92
C MET A 344 -31.92 -11.63 6.67
N ARG A 345 -31.46 -12.24 7.77
CA ARG A 345 -30.27 -11.74 8.48
C ARG A 345 -29.02 -11.97 7.66
N ILE A 346 -28.17 -10.94 7.55
CA ILE A 346 -26.94 -10.99 6.80
C ILE A 346 -25.76 -10.64 7.72
N SER A 347 -24.81 -11.57 7.83
CA SER A 347 -23.46 -11.33 8.32
C SER A 347 -22.57 -11.03 7.12
N PHE A 348 -21.78 -9.96 7.15
CA PHE A 348 -21.04 -9.49 6.00
C PHE A 348 -19.51 -9.62 6.21
N ALA A 349 -18.79 -10.11 5.21
CA ALA A 349 -17.32 -10.19 5.25
C ALA A 349 -16.64 -9.68 3.96
N GLY A 350 -17.15 -10.00 2.80
CA GLY A 350 -16.49 -9.79 1.51
C GLY A 350 -16.13 -8.35 1.21
N GLY A 351 -14.91 -7.92 1.58
CA GLY A 351 -14.40 -6.59 1.34
C GLY A 351 -14.93 -5.48 2.26
N ALA A 352 -15.43 -5.84 3.45
CA ALA A 352 -15.76 -4.85 4.47
C ALA A 352 -14.51 -4.12 4.96
N GLU A 353 -14.58 -2.81 5.04
CA GLU A 353 -13.49 -1.93 5.45
C GLU A 353 -14.00 -0.58 5.98
N TYR A 354 -13.09 0.27 6.42
CA TYR A 354 -13.41 1.61 6.96
C TYR A 354 -14.30 2.45 6.04
N PHE A 355 -14.16 2.34 4.71
CA PHE A 355 -14.86 3.20 3.75
C PHE A 355 -16.32 2.79 3.48
N ASN A 356 -16.75 1.60 3.93
CA ASN A 356 -18.08 1.06 3.69
C ASN A 356 -18.82 0.56 4.94
N CYS A 357 -18.13 0.38 6.08
CA CYS A 357 -18.68 -0.26 7.27
C CYS A 357 -19.85 0.50 7.89
N ASP A 358 -19.84 1.82 7.89
CA ASP A 358 -20.92 2.68 8.38
C ASP A 358 -22.20 2.53 7.55
N LYS A 359 -22.04 2.45 6.22
CA LYS A 359 -23.17 2.25 5.30
C LYS A 359 -23.79 0.85 5.42
N LEU A 360 -22.93 -0.17 5.58
CA LEU A 360 -23.38 -1.53 5.85
C LEU A 360 -24.19 -1.59 7.15
N PHE A 361 -23.67 -1.01 8.24
CA PHE A 361 -24.33 -1.01 9.53
C PHE A 361 -25.65 -0.21 9.50
N ALA A 362 -25.65 0.96 8.86
CA ALA A 362 -26.87 1.78 8.68
C ALA A 362 -27.96 1.03 7.92
N ALA A 363 -27.58 0.18 6.96
CA ALA A 363 -28.52 -0.65 6.19
C ALA A 363 -29.03 -1.90 6.97
N GLY A 364 -28.68 -2.03 8.25
CA GLY A 364 -29.09 -3.16 9.08
C GLY A 364 -28.27 -4.45 8.88
N ILE A 365 -27.09 -4.32 8.24
CA ILE A 365 -26.18 -5.45 8.00
C ILE A 365 -25.18 -5.55 9.15
N TRP A 366 -25.30 -6.58 9.94
CA TRP A 366 -24.37 -6.95 11.01
C TRP A 366 -24.63 -8.39 11.48
N PRO A 367 -23.63 -9.16 12.00
CA PRO A 367 -22.23 -8.77 12.24
C PRO A 367 -21.43 -8.50 10.95
N ILE A 368 -20.40 -7.65 11.06
CA ILE A 368 -19.45 -7.34 10.00
C ILE A 368 -18.10 -7.91 10.41
N THR A 369 -17.54 -8.82 9.61
CA THR A 369 -16.25 -9.42 9.91
C THR A 369 -15.24 -9.10 8.82
N VAL A 370 -13.98 -9.02 9.20
CA VAL A 370 -12.87 -8.62 8.31
C VAL A 370 -11.74 -9.65 8.33
N ALA A 371 -11.07 -9.81 7.19
CA ALA A 371 -9.83 -10.58 7.08
C ALA A 371 -8.74 -9.72 6.42
N THR A 372 -8.84 -9.44 5.12
CA THR A 372 -7.83 -8.68 4.36
C THR A 372 -7.54 -7.31 4.97
N THR A 373 -8.53 -6.64 5.52
CA THR A 373 -8.40 -5.31 6.15
C THR A 373 -7.35 -5.31 7.27
N ILE A 374 -7.34 -6.34 8.12
CA ILE A 374 -6.43 -6.47 9.27
C ILE A 374 -5.11 -7.20 8.93
N LEU A 375 -4.95 -7.63 7.68
CA LEU A 375 -3.68 -8.14 7.13
C LEU A 375 -2.83 -7.04 6.47
N LYS A 376 -3.28 -5.80 6.46
CA LYS A 376 -2.57 -4.63 5.90
C LYS A 376 -1.91 -3.83 7.03
N PRO A 377 -0.91 -2.98 6.72
CA PRO A 377 -0.33 -2.04 7.70
C PRO A 377 -1.41 -1.26 8.44
N GLY A 378 -1.25 -1.12 9.73
CA GLY A 378 -2.27 -0.66 10.65
C GLY A 378 -3.03 -1.78 11.36
N GLY A 379 -2.98 -3.01 10.83
CA GLY A 379 -3.48 -4.22 11.49
C GLY A 379 -4.81 -4.03 12.22
N TYR A 380 -4.83 -4.37 13.49
CA TYR A 380 -6.04 -4.26 14.33
C TYR A 380 -6.49 -2.82 14.61
N ASN A 381 -5.61 -1.81 14.46
CA ASN A 381 -6.03 -0.41 14.57
C ASN A 381 -7.03 0.01 13.48
N ARG A 382 -7.03 -0.68 12.31
CA ARG A 382 -8.07 -0.48 11.29
C ARG A 382 -9.44 -0.94 11.78
N LEU A 383 -9.49 -2.05 12.53
CA LEU A 383 -10.71 -2.54 13.14
C LEU A 383 -11.23 -1.56 14.19
N LEU A 384 -10.35 -1.03 15.05
CA LEU A 384 -10.70 -0.01 16.03
C LEU A 384 -11.37 1.20 15.38
N GLN A 385 -10.81 1.72 14.28
CA GLN A 385 -11.41 2.86 13.57
C GLN A 385 -12.76 2.54 12.93
N MET A 386 -13.00 1.30 12.51
CA MET A 386 -14.32 0.87 12.05
C MET A 386 -15.33 0.90 13.22
N VAL A 387 -14.90 0.46 14.40
CA VAL A 387 -15.72 0.54 15.63
C VAL A 387 -16.02 2.00 15.97
N GLU A 388 -15.00 2.85 16.06
CA GLU A 388 -15.12 4.29 16.36
C GLU A 388 -16.05 5.02 15.36
N LYS A 389 -16.00 4.61 14.09
CA LYS A 389 -16.85 5.20 13.04
C LYS A 389 -18.32 4.86 13.20
N VAL A 390 -18.64 3.66 13.68
CA VAL A 390 -20.02 3.16 13.85
C VAL A 390 -20.56 3.44 15.24
N GLU A 391 -19.71 3.60 16.24
CA GLU A 391 -20.13 3.78 17.64
C GLU A 391 -21.08 4.97 17.87
N PRO A 392 -20.95 6.14 17.21
CA PRO A 392 -21.94 7.22 17.33
C PRO A 392 -23.34 6.88 16.84
N MET A 393 -23.47 5.82 15.98
CA MET A 393 -24.72 5.42 15.38
C MET A 393 -25.64 4.72 16.41
N GLU A 394 -26.91 4.59 16.06
CA GLU A 394 -27.88 3.90 16.91
C GLU A 394 -27.74 2.38 16.79
N TYR A 395 -27.58 1.70 17.94
CA TYR A 395 -27.56 0.25 18.02
C TYR A 395 -28.98 -0.26 18.23
N ARG A 396 -29.53 -0.94 17.22
CA ARG A 396 -30.87 -1.51 17.23
C ARG A 396 -30.83 -3.03 17.07
N ALA A 397 -31.74 -3.75 17.75
CA ALA A 397 -31.95 -5.16 17.44
C ALA A 397 -32.27 -5.34 15.95
N PHE A 398 -31.88 -6.50 15.41
CA PHE A 398 -32.15 -6.77 13.99
C PHE A 398 -33.66 -6.76 13.72
N ALA A 399 -34.10 -5.90 12.84
CA ALA A 399 -35.50 -5.74 12.42
C ALA A 399 -35.67 -5.87 10.89
N GLY A 400 -34.59 -6.29 10.23
CA GLY A 400 -34.47 -6.37 8.78
C GLY A 400 -33.38 -5.48 8.20
N THR A 401 -33.13 -5.64 6.90
CA THR A 401 -32.19 -4.84 6.13
C THR A 401 -32.90 -3.82 5.24
N ASP A 402 -32.32 -2.65 5.04
CA ASP A 402 -32.81 -1.63 4.12
C ASP A 402 -32.37 -1.95 2.68
N SER A 403 -33.28 -2.59 1.92
CA SER A 403 -33.01 -2.99 0.53
C SER A 403 -32.75 -1.81 -0.41
N ALA A 404 -33.27 -0.61 -0.13
CA ALA A 404 -33.02 0.58 -0.96
C ALA A 404 -31.58 1.09 -0.72
N ALA A 405 -31.18 1.24 0.54
CA ALA A 405 -29.84 1.64 0.91
C ALA A 405 -28.78 0.65 0.37
N ILE A 406 -29.07 -0.65 0.43
CA ILE A 406 -28.17 -1.69 -0.12
C ILE A 406 -28.07 -1.57 -1.65
N SER A 407 -29.18 -1.28 -2.35
CA SER A 407 -29.18 -1.10 -3.78
C SER A 407 -28.33 0.11 -4.20
N ASP A 408 -28.44 1.23 -3.48
CA ASP A 408 -27.66 2.43 -3.71
C ASP A 408 -26.17 2.18 -3.43
N LEU A 409 -25.87 1.44 -2.38
CA LEU A 409 -24.50 1.05 -2.04
C LEU A 409 -23.89 0.14 -3.12
N ALA A 410 -24.64 -0.84 -3.63
CA ALA A 410 -24.19 -1.71 -4.72
C ALA A 410 -23.94 -0.95 -6.01
N ALA A 411 -24.79 0.02 -6.36
CA ALA A 411 -24.59 0.88 -7.52
C ALA A 411 -23.35 1.77 -7.36
N SER A 412 -23.20 2.43 -6.20
CA SER A 412 -22.07 3.33 -5.93
C SER A 412 -20.74 2.61 -5.81
N ALA A 413 -20.72 1.34 -5.39
CA ALA A 413 -19.49 0.55 -5.28
C ALA A 413 -18.76 0.42 -6.61
N ARG A 414 -19.48 0.39 -7.73
CA ARG A 414 -18.91 0.23 -9.09
C ARG A 414 -18.16 1.47 -9.60
N THR A 415 -18.36 2.62 -8.99
CA THR A 415 -17.72 3.89 -9.38
C THR A 415 -16.85 4.47 -8.26
N ASN A 416 -16.81 3.85 -7.10
CA ASN A 416 -16.04 4.32 -5.97
C ASN A 416 -14.55 3.99 -6.17
N TYR A 417 -13.69 5.03 -6.15
CA TYR A 417 -12.26 4.89 -6.38
C TYR A 417 -11.55 3.94 -5.38
N HIS A 418 -12.09 3.72 -4.18
CA HIS A 418 -11.56 2.74 -3.23
C HIS A 418 -11.69 1.29 -3.72
N HIS A 419 -12.62 1.03 -4.62
CA HIS A 419 -12.86 -0.30 -5.19
C HIS A 419 -12.35 -0.44 -6.62
N LEU A 420 -12.22 0.68 -7.37
CA LEU A 420 -11.73 0.68 -8.75
C LEU A 420 -10.24 0.31 -8.81
N LYS A 421 -9.86 -0.43 -9.83
CA LYS A 421 -8.45 -0.62 -10.16
C LYS A 421 -7.92 0.63 -10.87
N PRO A 422 -6.79 1.23 -10.44
CA PRO A 422 -6.13 2.30 -11.18
C PRO A 422 -5.76 1.83 -12.59
N ILE A 423 -5.83 2.72 -13.58
CA ILE A 423 -5.41 2.44 -14.96
C ILE A 423 -3.95 1.99 -15.00
N LYS A 424 -3.12 2.61 -14.17
CA LYS A 424 -1.71 2.24 -14.00
C LYS A 424 -1.46 1.66 -12.62
N PRO A 425 -0.69 0.58 -12.52
CA PRO A 425 -0.30 0.05 -11.23
C PRO A 425 0.59 1.06 -10.49
N LEU A 426 0.43 1.14 -9.18
CA LEU A 426 1.37 1.90 -8.35
C LEU A 426 2.77 1.27 -8.46
N PRO A 427 3.83 2.10 -8.51
CA PRO A 427 5.19 1.60 -8.54
C PRO A 427 5.50 0.82 -7.24
N SER A 428 6.42 -0.14 -7.35
CA SER A 428 6.90 -0.85 -6.16
C SER A 428 7.43 0.13 -5.12
N ARG A 429 7.04 -0.05 -3.86
CA ARG A 429 7.53 0.76 -2.73
C ARG A 429 8.88 0.28 -2.22
N LYS A 430 9.31 -0.89 -2.66
CA LYS A 430 10.55 -1.51 -2.22
C LYS A 430 11.78 -0.74 -2.72
N SER A 431 12.81 -0.67 -1.88
CA SER A 431 14.18 -0.36 -2.27
C SER A 431 14.81 -1.57 -2.97
N THR A 432 16.04 -1.42 -3.42
CA THR A 432 16.84 -2.54 -3.96
C THR A 432 17.75 -3.18 -2.89
N GLU A 433 17.69 -2.67 -1.67
CA GLU A 433 18.56 -3.07 -0.57
C GLU A 433 17.91 -4.18 0.28
N GLN A 434 18.74 -4.98 0.91
CA GLN A 434 18.34 -5.93 1.93
C GLN A 434 18.02 -5.20 3.24
N VAL A 435 17.11 -5.75 4.04
CA VAL A 435 16.78 -5.19 5.35
C VAL A 435 17.98 -5.36 6.29
N PRO A 436 18.42 -4.30 6.98
CA PRO A 436 19.43 -4.43 8.03
C PRO A 436 18.82 -5.17 9.24
N TRP A 437 19.69 -5.79 10.03
CA TRP A 437 19.24 -6.49 11.25
C TRP A 437 18.65 -5.54 12.28
N LEU A 438 19.26 -4.35 12.39
CA LEU A 438 18.85 -3.25 13.26
C LEU A 438 18.54 -2.02 12.38
N ASP A 439 17.86 -1.02 12.96
CA ASP A 439 17.58 0.29 12.37
C ASP A 439 16.95 0.22 10.95
N CYS A 440 16.02 -0.69 10.79
CA CYS A 440 15.39 -0.98 9.50
C CYS A 440 14.36 0.06 9.03
N PHE A 441 14.29 1.22 9.66
CA PHE A 441 13.27 2.21 9.37
C PHE A 441 13.71 3.16 8.27
N ILE A 442 13.04 3.10 7.12
CA ILE A 442 13.27 3.99 5.99
C ILE A 442 11.96 4.60 5.50
N ALA A 443 12.06 5.79 4.95
CA ALA A 443 10.96 6.44 4.26
C ALA A 443 11.01 6.14 2.76
N PRO A 444 10.16 5.26 2.19
CA PRO A 444 10.23 4.90 0.77
C PRO A 444 10.07 6.10 -0.17
N CYS A 445 9.41 7.17 0.30
CA CYS A 445 9.26 8.40 -0.47
C CYS A 445 10.61 9.12 -0.71
N LYS A 446 11.60 9.04 0.20
CA LYS A 446 12.95 9.61 0.00
C LYS A 446 13.64 8.89 -1.15
N GLY A 447 13.70 7.56 -1.14
CA GLY A 447 14.27 6.76 -2.23
C GLY A 447 13.47 6.85 -3.55
N GLY A 448 12.21 7.29 -3.51
CA GLY A 448 11.41 7.59 -4.71
C GLY A 448 11.70 8.94 -5.33
N CYS A 449 12.44 9.81 -4.65
CA CYS A 449 12.81 11.14 -5.12
C CYS A 449 14.22 11.11 -5.76
N PRO A 450 14.39 11.49 -7.03
CA PRO A 450 15.71 11.49 -7.68
C PRO A 450 16.77 12.35 -6.99
N ILE A 451 16.37 13.29 -6.14
CA ILE A 451 17.26 14.12 -5.31
C ILE A 451 17.16 13.79 -3.82
N GLU A 452 16.56 12.67 -3.48
CA GLU A 452 16.45 12.15 -2.11
C GLU A 452 16.07 13.20 -1.06
N GLN A 453 15.05 14.02 -1.35
CA GLN A 453 14.63 15.08 -0.45
C GLN A 453 14.21 14.53 0.92
N ASP A 454 14.48 15.28 1.97
CA ASP A 454 14.11 14.99 3.36
C ASP A 454 12.60 15.23 3.59
N ILE A 455 11.80 14.32 2.98
CA ILE A 455 10.35 14.50 2.85
C ILE A 455 9.63 14.43 4.19
N PRO A 456 9.82 13.41 5.05
CA PRO A 456 9.19 13.38 6.35
C PRO A 456 9.49 14.62 7.18
N GLU A 457 10.74 15.07 7.13
CA GLU A 457 11.26 16.17 7.92
C GLU A 457 10.64 17.52 7.51
N TYR A 458 10.59 17.85 6.21
CA TYR A 458 9.94 19.09 5.82
C TYR A 458 8.41 19.05 5.94
N LEU A 459 7.78 17.87 5.83
CA LEU A 459 6.36 17.70 6.11
C LEU A 459 6.04 18.00 7.58
N GLU A 460 6.90 17.58 8.49
CA GLU A 460 6.76 17.86 9.92
C GLU A 460 6.95 19.35 10.22
N LEU A 461 7.94 20.00 9.62
CA LEU A 461 8.10 21.46 9.73
C LEU A 461 6.85 22.20 9.21
N CYS A 462 6.28 21.75 8.10
CA CYS A 462 5.02 22.31 7.58
C CYS A 462 3.85 22.08 8.54
N ARG A 463 3.76 20.89 9.18
CA ARG A 463 2.75 20.58 10.20
C ARG A 463 2.81 21.56 11.38
N LYS A 464 4.02 21.91 11.79
CA LYS A 464 4.29 22.89 12.85
C LYS A 464 4.14 24.34 12.39
N GLY A 465 3.80 24.61 11.12
CA GLY A 465 3.69 25.97 10.56
C GLY A 465 5.03 26.66 10.30
N LEU A 466 6.15 25.93 10.39
CA LEU A 466 7.51 26.44 10.23
C LEU A 466 7.92 26.44 8.74
N TYR A 467 7.18 27.17 7.92
CA TYR A 467 7.35 27.16 6.46
C TYR A 467 8.71 27.73 5.97
N GLY A 468 9.30 28.68 6.70
CA GLY A 468 10.65 29.21 6.39
C GLY A 468 11.74 28.13 6.53
N PRO A 469 11.85 27.49 7.71
CA PRO A 469 12.73 26.32 7.90
C PRO A 469 12.42 25.17 6.93
N ALA A 470 11.14 24.87 6.66
CA ALA A 470 10.76 23.85 5.70
C ALA A 470 11.27 24.13 4.30
N LEU A 471 11.11 25.38 3.80
CA LEU A 471 11.60 25.76 2.51
C LEU A 471 13.14 25.78 2.46
N LYS A 472 13.81 26.21 3.53
CA LYS A 472 15.26 26.12 3.62
C LYS A 472 15.72 24.68 3.47
N LEU A 473 15.15 23.74 4.21
CA LEU A 473 15.47 22.33 4.10
C LEU A 473 15.19 21.76 2.69
N ILE A 474 14.06 22.12 2.08
CA ILE A 474 13.74 21.73 0.70
C ILE A 474 14.83 22.22 -0.25
N THR A 475 15.31 23.47 -0.11
CA THR A 475 16.27 24.09 -1.02
C THR A 475 17.71 23.61 -0.83
N GLU A 476 18.00 22.83 0.21
CA GLU A 476 19.30 22.16 0.35
C GLU A 476 19.55 21.18 -0.81
N LYS A 477 18.52 20.48 -1.27
CA LYS A 477 18.59 19.52 -2.39
C LYS A 477 17.81 19.94 -3.64
N ASN A 478 16.92 20.93 -3.54
CA ASN A 478 16.00 21.31 -4.62
C ASN A 478 16.08 22.80 -4.96
N ALA A 479 16.86 23.11 -5.97
CA ALA A 479 17.04 24.49 -6.43
C ALA A 479 15.78 25.16 -7.00
N LEU A 480 14.74 24.40 -7.34
CA LEU A 480 13.55 24.86 -8.08
C LEU A 480 12.25 24.50 -7.34
N PRO A 481 12.02 24.99 -6.11
CA PRO A 481 10.89 24.56 -5.29
C PRO A 481 9.53 24.94 -5.86
N PHE A 482 9.37 26.05 -6.56
CA PHE A 482 8.11 26.44 -7.20
C PHE A 482 7.81 25.59 -8.44
N ILE A 483 8.80 25.42 -9.33
CA ILE A 483 8.64 24.58 -10.52
C ILE A 483 8.32 23.15 -10.10
N THR A 484 9.10 22.55 -9.19
CA THR A 484 8.86 21.17 -8.75
C THR A 484 7.64 21.02 -7.86
N GLY A 485 7.25 22.05 -7.13
CA GLY A 485 6.00 22.10 -6.37
C GLY A 485 4.77 22.08 -7.29
N THR A 486 4.91 22.53 -8.52
CA THR A 486 3.81 22.66 -9.48
C THR A 486 3.75 21.49 -10.46
N ILE A 487 4.87 21.11 -11.09
CA ILE A 487 4.88 20.15 -12.23
C ILE A 487 5.76 18.91 -12.02
N CYS A 488 6.25 18.64 -10.81
CA CYS A 488 6.97 17.41 -10.52
C CYS A 488 6.07 16.19 -10.76
N ALA A 489 6.63 15.13 -11.36
CA ALA A 489 5.98 13.84 -11.56
C ALA A 489 5.69 13.07 -10.26
N HIS A 490 6.03 13.61 -9.10
CA HIS A 490 5.75 13.15 -7.73
C HIS A 490 5.91 11.63 -7.51
N ARG A 491 6.94 11.02 -8.07
CA ARG A 491 7.25 9.58 -7.88
C ARG A 491 7.31 9.17 -6.40
N CYS A 492 7.71 10.09 -5.52
CA CYS A 492 7.68 9.90 -4.06
C CYS A 492 6.27 9.57 -3.52
N GLN A 493 5.21 10.16 -4.08
CA GLN A 493 3.84 9.86 -3.68
C GLN A 493 3.45 8.43 -4.05
N GLY A 494 3.88 7.93 -5.22
CA GLY A 494 3.68 6.54 -5.61
C GLY A 494 4.34 5.53 -4.65
N LYS A 495 5.48 5.91 -4.06
CA LYS A 495 6.21 5.08 -3.08
C LYS A 495 5.80 5.31 -1.62
N CYS A 496 4.91 6.26 -1.34
CA CYS A 496 4.48 6.56 0.03
C CYS A 496 3.75 5.36 0.66
N SER A 497 4.17 4.97 1.88
CA SER A 497 3.53 3.88 2.65
C SER A 497 2.05 4.16 2.94
N ARG A 498 1.64 5.42 2.93
CA ARG A 498 0.24 5.82 3.11
C ARG A 498 -0.69 5.24 2.04
N ASN A 499 -0.19 4.86 0.87
CA ASN A 499 -0.95 4.14 -0.14
C ASN A 499 -1.48 2.76 0.31
N PHE A 500 -0.97 2.22 1.44
CA PHE A 500 -1.54 1.03 2.06
C PHE A 500 -2.79 1.32 2.91
N TYR A 501 -3.04 2.59 3.22
CA TYR A 501 -4.15 3.06 4.07
C TYR A 501 -5.31 3.58 3.23
N GLU A 502 -5.18 4.75 2.63
CA GLU A 502 -6.17 5.37 1.72
C GLU A 502 -5.53 5.91 0.45
N GLU A 503 -4.75 6.96 0.55
CA GLU A 503 -4.01 7.60 -0.55
C GLU A 503 -2.70 8.18 -0.02
N SER A 504 -1.74 8.44 -0.91
CA SER A 504 -0.46 9.03 -0.52
C SER A 504 -0.64 10.40 0.14
N VAL A 505 0.35 10.79 0.96
CA VAL A 505 0.49 12.19 1.37
C VAL A 505 0.69 13.05 0.12
N HIS A 506 0.02 14.20 0.02
CA HIS A 506 0.16 15.17 -1.08
C HIS A 506 1.49 15.95 -0.94
N ILE A 507 2.59 15.23 -1.15
CA ILE A 507 3.95 15.71 -0.94
C ILE A 507 4.27 16.91 -1.84
N ARG A 508 3.87 16.84 -3.13
CA ARG A 508 4.08 17.92 -4.10
C ARG A 508 3.39 19.21 -3.68
N ASP A 509 2.14 19.11 -3.26
CA ASP A 509 1.32 20.27 -2.88
C ASP A 509 1.83 20.92 -1.58
N THR A 510 2.28 20.09 -0.63
CA THR A 510 2.90 20.57 0.62
C THR A 510 4.22 21.28 0.35
N LYS A 511 5.04 20.77 -0.59
CA LYS A 511 6.27 21.44 -1.04
C LYS A 511 5.96 22.82 -1.64
N LEU A 512 4.94 22.91 -2.50
CA LEU A 512 4.50 24.19 -3.07
C LEU A 512 4.01 25.14 -1.98
N LEU A 513 3.25 24.65 -1.01
CA LEU A 513 2.78 25.44 0.13
C LEU A 513 3.96 26.00 0.95
N ALA A 514 4.98 25.17 1.21
CA ALA A 514 6.20 25.60 1.89
C ALA A 514 6.93 26.67 1.06
N ALA A 515 7.04 26.50 -0.26
CA ALA A 515 7.63 27.49 -1.16
C ALA A 515 6.86 28.81 -1.10
N GLN A 516 5.53 28.79 -1.20
CA GLN A 516 4.69 29.99 -1.20
C GLN A 516 4.77 30.76 0.13
N LYS A 517 4.71 30.06 1.25
CA LYS A 517 4.67 30.67 2.60
C LYS A 517 6.05 30.99 3.15
N GLY A 518 7.07 30.18 2.82
CA GLY A 518 8.44 30.33 3.33
C GLY A 518 9.32 31.26 2.49
N TYR A 519 8.91 31.67 1.29
CA TYR A 519 9.75 32.34 0.31
C TYR A 519 10.40 33.61 0.84
N ASN A 520 9.63 34.52 1.43
CA ASN A 520 10.16 35.79 1.90
C ASN A 520 11.17 35.62 3.04
N ALA A 521 10.92 34.67 3.94
CA ALA A 521 11.83 34.35 5.03
C ALA A 521 13.14 33.77 4.50
N LEU A 522 13.07 32.85 3.55
CA LEU A 522 14.25 32.28 2.90
C LEU A 522 15.06 33.36 2.17
N MET A 523 14.42 34.17 1.33
CA MET A 523 15.09 35.23 0.57
C MET A 523 15.79 36.25 1.46
N ALA A 524 15.24 36.56 2.63
CA ALA A 524 15.85 37.45 3.62
C ALA A 524 17.03 36.81 4.36
N SER A 525 17.07 35.48 4.47
CA SER A 525 18.13 34.75 5.18
C SER A 525 19.38 34.47 4.34
N ILE A 526 19.26 34.53 3.00
CA ILE A 526 20.36 34.24 2.11
C ILE A 526 21.43 35.32 2.18
N LYS A 527 22.66 34.91 2.49
CA LYS A 527 23.87 35.70 2.42
C LYS A 527 24.70 35.26 1.22
N LEU A 528 25.37 36.20 0.58
CA LEU A 528 26.36 35.85 -0.46
C LEU A 528 27.48 35.05 0.20
N PRO A 529 27.86 33.89 -0.36
CA PRO A 529 28.96 33.11 0.14
C PRO A 529 30.32 33.82 -0.18
N GLU A 530 31.36 33.41 0.52
CA GLU A 530 32.72 33.79 0.17
C GLU A 530 33.09 33.22 -1.19
N ARG A 531 33.80 34.02 -2.01
CA ARG A 531 34.14 33.60 -3.38
C ARG A 531 35.27 32.59 -3.34
N VAL A 532 35.08 31.51 -4.09
CA VAL A 532 36.12 30.51 -4.32
C VAL A 532 37.01 30.97 -5.48
N GLU A 533 38.29 31.20 -5.22
CA GLU A 533 39.24 31.58 -6.25
C GLU A 533 39.65 30.42 -7.16
N GLY A 534 40.00 30.73 -8.41
CA GLY A 534 40.47 29.74 -9.37
C GLY A 534 39.42 28.88 -10.04
N LYS A 535 38.16 29.01 -9.69
CA LYS A 535 37.04 28.29 -10.32
C LYS A 535 36.02 29.25 -10.90
N ARG A 536 35.76 29.11 -12.22
CA ARG A 536 34.74 29.86 -12.95
C ARG A 536 33.94 28.94 -13.83
N VAL A 537 32.61 29.00 -13.68
CA VAL A 537 31.68 28.11 -14.38
C VAL A 537 30.89 28.86 -15.44
N ALA A 538 30.90 28.33 -16.67
CA ALA A 538 30.00 28.73 -17.74
C ALA A 538 28.91 27.65 -17.93
N ILE A 539 27.64 28.04 -17.92
CA ILE A 539 26.52 27.15 -18.18
C ILE A 539 25.85 27.55 -19.49
N ILE A 540 25.80 26.63 -20.43
CA ILE A 540 25.14 26.81 -21.73
C ILE A 540 23.75 26.20 -21.67
N GLY A 541 22.73 27.06 -21.56
CA GLY A 541 21.31 26.72 -21.44
C GLY A 541 20.75 27.09 -20.09
N GLY A 542 19.70 27.91 -20.10
CA GLY A 542 18.99 28.44 -18.95
C GLY A 542 17.68 27.71 -18.64
N GLY A 543 17.62 26.39 -18.93
CA GLY A 543 16.53 25.49 -18.52
C GLY A 543 16.67 25.06 -17.05
N PRO A 544 15.80 24.17 -16.58
CA PRO A 544 15.80 23.72 -15.18
C PRO A 544 17.16 23.23 -14.68
N THR A 545 17.85 22.39 -15.46
CA THR A 545 19.18 21.87 -15.14
C THR A 545 20.21 22.99 -15.01
N GLY A 546 20.23 23.93 -15.96
CA GLY A 546 21.17 25.05 -15.94
C GLY A 546 20.92 26.02 -14.78
N ILE A 547 19.65 26.32 -14.46
CA ILE A 547 19.27 27.16 -13.31
C ILE A 547 19.68 26.47 -12.00
N ALA A 548 19.43 25.15 -11.88
CA ALA A 548 19.79 24.37 -10.69
C ALA A 548 21.34 24.29 -10.52
N ALA A 549 22.07 24.04 -11.59
CA ALA A 549 23.55 24.03 -11.54
C ALA A 549 24.12 25.39 -11.12
N ALA A 550 23.56 26.47 -11.64
CA ALA A 550 23.97 27.83 -11.26
C ALA A 550 23.63 28.12 -9.79
N TYR A 551 22.48 27.65 -9.32
CA TYR A 551 22.07 27.74 -7.91
C TYR A 551 23.07 27.03 -6.99
N PHE A 552 23.44 25.79 -7.27
CA PHE A 552 24.34 25.01 -6.42
C PHE A 552 25.80 25.56 -6.49
N CYS A 553 26.30 25.90 -7.68
CA CYS A 553 27.64 26.51 -7.84
C CYS A 553 27.69 27.89 -7.16
N GLY A 554 26.69 28.73 -7.38
CA GLY A 554 26.63 30.06 -6.76
C GLY A 554 26.53 29.99 -5.22
N ARG A 555 25.74 29.02 -4.69
CA ARG A 555 25.68 28.77 -3.26
C ARG A 555 27.03 28.34 -2.68
N ALA A 556 27.81 27.62 -3.42
CA ALA A 556 29.19 27.24 -3.04
C ALA A 556 30.22 28.34 -3.25
N GLY A 557 29.83 29.55 -3.61
CA GLY A 557 30.76 30.70 -3.82
C GLY A 557 31.47 30.70 -5.14
N ILE A 558 31.09 29.85 -6.10
CA ILE A 558 31.76 29.75 -7.40
C ILE A 558 31.21 30.80 -8.37
N GLU A 559 32.09 31.55 -9.04
CA GLU A 559 31.70 32.50 -10.09
C GLU A 559 31.01 31.75 -11.23
N THR A 560 29.72 32.00 -11.43
CA THR A 560 28.91 31.28 -12.39
C THR A 560 28.19 32.22 -13.34
N THR A 561 28.24 31.93 -14.63
CA THR A 561 27.53 32.68 -15.69
C THR A 561 26.65 31.71 -16.50
N ILE A 562 25.37 32.05 -16.66
CA ILE A 562 24.46 31.34 -17.58
C ILE A 562 24.38 32.05 -18.91
N PHE A 563 24.54 31.32 -19.99
CA PHE A 563 24.34 31.78 -21.38
C PHE A 563 23.03 31.14 -21.92
N GLU A 564 22.05 31.97 -22.25
CA GLU A 564 20.74 31.51 -22.74
C GLU A 564 20.38 32.19 -24.06
N ARG A 565 20.07 31.42 -25.09
CA ARG A 565 19.71 31.94 -26.42
C ARG A 565 18.33 32.65 -26.44
N GLU A 566 17.40 32.24 -25.61
CA GLU A 566 16.11 32.88 -25.46
C GLU A 566 16.20 34.15 -24.59
N ARG A 567 15.15 34.98 -24.67
CA ARG A 567 15.16 36.28 -23.95
C ARG A 567 15.06 36.14 -22.42
N LYS A 568 14.58 35.01 -21.91
CA LYS A 568 14.43 34.72 -20.49
C LYS A 568 14.86 33.31 -20.19
N LEU A 569 15.31 33.07 -18.97
CA LEU A 569 15.52 31.72 -18.44
C LEU A 569 14.20 30.96 -18.27
N GLY A 570 14.27 29.65 -18.11
CA GLY A 570 13.16 28.77 -17.76
C GLY A 570 12.99 27.56 -18.70
N GLY A 571 13.63 27.58 -19.89
CA GLY A 571 13.60 26.42 -20.81
C GLY A 571 12.18 25.90 -21.14
N VAL A 572 12.02 24.59 -21.25
CA VAL A 572 10.72 23.93 -21.58
C VAL A 572 9.59 24.35 -20.66
N PRO A 573 9.74 24.45 -19.31
CA PRO A 573 8.69 24.95 -18.44
C PRO A 573 8.12 26.32 -18.84
N ARG A 574 9.00 27.25 -19.27
CA ARG A 574 8.57 28.59 -19.68
C ARG A 574 8.00 28.62 -21.10
N TYR A 575 8.61 27.94 -22.04
CA TYR A 575 8.35 28.15 -23.46
C TYR A 575 7.39 27.10 -24.08
N VAL A 576 7.24 25.94 -23.45
CA VAL A 576 6.43 24.83 -23.99
C VAL A 576 5.29 24.44 -23.07
N ILE A 577 5.56 24.17 -21.80
CA ILE A 577 4.51 23.73 -20.88
C ILE A 577 3.42 24.79 -20.76
N PRO A 578 2.13 24.42 -20.87
CA PRO A 578 1.03 25.38 -20.86
C PRO A 578 0.97 26.25 -19.60
N ALA A 579 0.51 27.49 -19.75
CA ALA A 579 0.37 28.43 -18.63
C ALA A 579 -0.64 27.96 -17.55
N PHE A 580 -1.60 27.13 -17.90
CA PHE A 580 -2.54 26.55 -16.95
C PHE A 580 -1.91 25.44 -16.06
N ARG A 581 -0.74 24.92 -16.45
CA ARG A 581 0.05 24.00 -15.63
C ARG A 581 1.07 24.71 -14.77
N ILE A 582 1.78 25.69 -15.31
CA ILE A 582 2.78 26.45 -14.58
C ILE A 582 2.80 27.91 -15.04
N SER A 583 2.75 28.84 -14.09
CA SER A 583 2.83 30.27 -14.38
C SER A 583 4.27 30.74 -14.54
N ASP A 584 4.46 31.82 -15.31
CA ASP A 584 5.76 32.50 -15.43
C ASP A 584 6.24 33.03 -14.07
N GLU A 585 5.32 33.45 -13.19
CA GLU A 585 5.66 33.92 -11.85
C GLU A 585 6.32 32.84 -10.98
N ALA A 586 5.83 31.61 -11.05
CA ALA A 586 6.44 30.48 -10.32
C ALA A 586 7.88 30.24 -10.78
N ILE A 587 8.13 30.31 -12.11
CA ILE A 587 9.45 30.16 -12.68
C ILE A 587 10.37 31.33 -12.29
N ASP A 588 9.84 32.57 -12.31
CA ASP A 588 10.61 33.77 -11.94
C ASP A 588 11.03 33.78 -10.46
N LYS A 589 10.22 33.19 -9.56
CA LYS A 589 10.59 33.02 -8.15
C LYS A 589 11.80 32.09 -7.96
N ASP A 590 11.84 30.97 -8.64
CA ASP A 590 13.00 30.06 -8.60
C ASP A 590 14.25 30.71 -9.20
N ILE A 591 14.09 31.45 -10.32
CA ILE A 591 15.20 32.22 -10.89
C ILE A 591 15.70 33.29 -9.91
N ALA A 592 14.82 34.03 -9.27
CA ALA A 592 15.19 35.05 -8.31
C ALA A 592 15.92 34.45 -7.09
N LEU A 593 15.56 33.24 -6.67
CA LEU A 593 16.28 32.50 -5.63
C LEU A 593 17.73 32.21 -6.05
N MET A 594 17.94 31.69 -7.26
CA MET A 594 19.28 31.46 -7.82
C MET A 594 20.12 32.76 -7.88
N LEU A 595 19.51 33.86 -8.35
CA LEU A 595 20.19 35.15 -8.48
C LEU A 595 20.68 35.72 -7.15
N ARG A 596 20.10 35.30 -6.01
CA ARG A 596 20.57 35.72 -4.66
C ARG A 596 22.01 35.30 -4.37
N TYR A 597 22.51 34.28 -5.09
CA TYR A 597 23.89 33.81 -4.94
C TYR A 597 24.89 34.45 -5.91
N GLY A 598 24.54 35.56 -6.55
CA GLY A 598 25.45 36.34 -7.38
C GLY A 598 25.73 35.76 -8.76
N VAL A 599 24.86 34.91 -9.27
CA VAL A 599 24.99 34.33 -10.63
C VAL A 599 24.76 35.40 -11.69
N GLU A 600 25.65 35.45 -12.68
CA GLU A 600 25.51 36.31 -13.87
C GLU A 600 24.61 35.59 -14.93
N VAL A 601 23.77 36.36 -15.62
CA VAL A 601 22.89 35.83 -16.68
C VAL A 601 23.05 36.64 -17.97
N LYS A 602 23.29 35.94 -19.07
CA LYS A 602 23.41 36.49 -20.42
C LYS A 602 22.41 35.86 -21.36
N CYS A 603 21.27 36.54 -21.56
CA CYS A 603 20.14 36.07 -22.40
C CYS A 603 20.11 36.71 -23.78
N GLY A 604 19.39 36.08 -24.71
CA GLY A 604 19.05 36.64 -26.03
C GLY A 604 20.12 36.46 -27.08
N LYS A 605 21.16 35.68 -26.81
CA LYS A 605 22.27 35.39 -27.76
C LYS A 605 22.71 33.93 -27.56
N SER A 606 23.15 33.31 -28.64
CA SER A 606 23.88 32.03 -28.56
C SER A 606 25.10 32.16 -27.68
N ALA A 607 25.40 31.10 -26.92
CA ALA A 607 26.63 31.04 -26.14
C ALA A 607 27.87 31.10 -27.06
N PRO A 608 28.98 31.62 -26.56
CA PRO A 608 30.29 31.43 -27.21
C PRO A 608 30.62 29.93 -27.33
N SER A 609 31.50 29.57 -28.25
CA SER A 609 32.05 28.22 -28.36
C SER A 609 32.79 27.81 -27.09
N VAL A 610 32.96 26.50 -26.88
CA VAL A 610 33.77 25.97 -25.76
C VAL A 610 35.17 26.55 -25.74
N ALA A 611 35.80 26.71 -26.91
CA ALA A 611 37.13 27.30 -27.03
C ALA A 611 37.15 28.77 -26.55
N GLU A 612 36.22 29.58 -27.03
CA GLU A 612 36.10 30.99 -26.61
C GLU A 612 35.79 31.12 -25.11
N LEU A 613 34.99 30.26 -24.55
CA LEU A 613 34.72 30.27 -23.11
C LEU A 613 35.94 29.93 -22.28
N LYS A 614 36.81 29.01 -22.75
CA LYS A 614 38.08 28.71 -22.10
C LYS A 614 39.04 29.90 -22.20
N GLU A 615 39.10 30.59 -23.35
CA GLU A 615 39.88 31.84 -23.50
C GLU A 615 39.38 32.97 -22.60
N MET A 616 38.08 33.02 -22.32
CA MET A 616 37.49 33.95 -21.35
C MET A 616 37.79 33.58 -19.89
N GLY A 617 38.52 32.49 -19.65
CA GLY A 617 38.96 32.03 -18.33
C GLY A 617 37.93 31.19 -17.56
N TYR A 618 36.92 30.62 -18.22
CA TYR A 618 36.07 29.64 -17.60
C TYR A 618 36.78 28.29 -17.45
N THR A 619 36.84 27.76 -16.25
CA THR A 619 37.53 26.50 -15.91
C THR A 619 36.63 25.29 -16.10
N HIS A 620 35.31 25.45 -15.91
CA HIS A 620 34.32 24.42 -16.09
C HIS A 620 33.18 24.93 -16.96
N ILE A 621 32.74 24.11 -17.91
CA ILE A 621 31.69 24.45 -18.87
C ILE A 621 30.63 23.35 -18.81
N LEU A 622 29.37 23.71 -18.50
CA LEU A 622 28.26 22.79 -18.48
C LEU A 622 27.35 22.99 -19.68
N LEU A 623 27.11 21.93 -20.43
CA LEU A 623 26.10 21.87 -21.48
C LEU A 623 24.77 21.41 -20.89
N ALA A 624 23.83 22.32 -20.71
CA ALA A 624 22.45 22.05 -20.19
C ALA A 624 21.41 22.49 -21.22
N THR A 625 21.65 22.16 -22.50
CA THR A 625 20.87 22.65 -23.67
C THR A 625 19.49 21.96 -23.84
N GLY A 626 19.23 20.86 -23.10
CA GLY A 626 18.00 20.12 -23.19
C GLY A 626 17.81 19.33 -24.49
N ALA A 627 16.58 18.83 -24.72
CA ALA A 627 16.17 18.10 -25.91
C ALA A 627 14.99 18.84 -26.59
N TRP A 628 15.32 19.65 -27.61
CA TRP A 628 14.34 20.53 -28.27
C TRP A 628 13.89 20.08 -29.64
N LYS A 629 14.54 19.09 -30.24
CA LYS A 629 14.17 18.55 -31.53
C LYS A 629 12.98 17.56 -31.34
N ALA A 630 11.85 17.81 -32.01
CA ALA A 630 10.75 16.86 -32.02
C ALA A 630 11.17 15.58 -32.76
N GLY A 631 10.77 14.42 -32.22
CA GLY A 631 10.90 13.15 -32.91
C GLY A 631 10.10 13.16 -34.22
N LYS A 632 10.70 12.64 -35.29
CA LYS A 632 10.03 12.60 -36.59
C LYS A 632 8.99 11.48 -36.63
N LEU A 633 7.79 11.85 -37.03
CA LEU A 633 6.75 10.94 -37.47
C LEU A 633 6.77 10.94 -39.01
N ASP A 634 7.26 9.85 -39.59
CA ASP A 634 7.45 9.75 -41.05
C ASP A 634 6.17 9.28 -41.73
N ILE A 635 5.21 10.20 -41.86
CA ILE A 635 3.97 9.99 -42.59
C ILE A 635 3.70 11.19 -43.48
N GLU A 636 3.01 10.96 -44.61
CA GLU A 636 2.54 12.05 -45.50
C GLU A 636 1.37 12.79 -44.86
N GLY A 637 1.32 14.11 -45.07
CA GLY A 637 0.19 14.96 -44.68
C GLY A 637 0.56 16.23 -43.89
N ASN A 638 -0.43 16.84 -43.25
CA ASN A 638 -0.23 18.01 -42.39
C ASN A 638 0.24 17.57 -40.98
N VAL A 639 1.55 17.38 -40.84
CA VAL A 639 2.20 16.92 -39.60
C VAL A 639 3.08 18.01 -39.02
N GLN A 640 2.92 18.32 -37.75
CA GLN A 640 3.77 19.29 -37.02
C GLN A 640 4.37 18.68 -35.78
N GLY A 641 5.59 19.10 -35.44
CA GLY A 641 6.22 18.73 -34.16
C GLY A 641 5.51 19.38 -32.97
N VAL A 642 5.22 18.61 -31.95
CA VAL A 642 4.45 19.06 -30.77
C VAL A 642 5.12 20.22 -30.04
N ILE A 643 6.46 20.22 -29.90
CA ILE A 643 7.21 21.26 -29.18
C ILE A 643 7.09 22.62 -29.89
N GLU A 644 7.25 22.62 -31.21
CA GLU A 644 7.15 23.86 -32.02
C GLU A 644 5.72 24.39 -32.01
N TRP A 645 4.74 23.49 -32.13
CA TRP A 645 3.33 23.85 -32.08
C TRP A 645 2.97 24.44 -30.70
N MET A 646 3.33 23.79 -29.60
CA MET A 646 3.08 24.27 -28.26
C MET A 646 3.76 25.63 -27.98
N LYS A 647 5.01 25.80 -28.42
CA LYS A 647 5.75 27.07 -28.31
C LYS A 647 5.08 28.21 -29.06
N LYS A 648 4.48 27.91 -30.21
CA LYS A 648 3.73 28.87 -31.03
C LYS A 648 2.41 29.24 -30.36
N GLU A 649 1.65 28.23 -29.94
CA GLU A 649 0.32 28.43 -29.34
C GLU A 649 0.40 29.11 -27.97
N LYS A 650 1.43 28.86 -27.19
CA LYS A 650 1.65 29.58 -25.92
C LYS A 650 1.85 31.09 -26.08
N LYS A 651 2.31 31.55 -27.24
CA LYS A 651 2.48 32.97 -27.56
C LYS A 651 1.20 33.64 -28.05
N GLN A 652 0.17 32.86 -28.42
CA GLN A 652 -1.07 33.40 -28.99
C GLN A 652 -2.14 33.55 -27.89
N VAL A 653 -2.76 34.72 -27.82
CA VAL A 653 -3.74 35.08 -26.77
C VAL A 653 -5.18 34.70 -27.17
N LYS A 654 -5.43 34.10 -28.34
CA LYS A 654 -6.81 33.86 -28.81
C LYS A 654 -7.14 32.38 -28.92
N PRO A 655 -8.17 31.89 -28.17
CA PRO A 655 -8.74 30.57 -28.39
C PRO A 655 -9.65 30.63 -29.65
N ASN A 656 -9.24 30.01 -30.74
CA ASN A 656 -10.11 29.66 -31.87
C ASN A 656 -9.39 28.68 -32.80
N LEU A 657 -9.11 27.48 -32.28
CA LEU A 657 -8.81 26.32 -33.11
C LEU A 657 -10.15 25.61 -33.41
N SER A 658 -10.41 25.41 -34.66
CA SER A 658 -11.52 24.55 -35.11
C SER A 658 -10.93 23.34 -35.84
N GLY A 659 -11.64 22.24 -35.85
CA GLY A 659 -11.26 21.03 -36.57
C GLY A 659 -10.75 19.91 -35.64
N ASN A 660 -10.28 18.84 -36.29
CA ASN A 660 -9.87 17.61 -35.62
C ASN A 660 -8.34 17.55 -35.52
N ILE A 661 -7.82 17.57 -34.31
CA ILE A 661 -6.40 17.49 -34.05
C ILE A 661 -6.10 16.11 -33.46
N VAL A 662 -5.22 15.37 -34.12
CA VAL A 662 -4.78 14.06 -33.66
C VAL A 662 -3.35 14.17 -33.12
N VAL A 663 -3.19 13.89 -31.82
CA VAL A 663 -1.87 13.86 -31.17
C VAL A 663 -1.35 12.42 -31.17
N VAL A 664 -0.27 12.19 -31.90
CA VAL A 664 0.35 10.86 -31.99
C VAL A 664 1.44 10.73 -30.91
N GLY A 665 1.18 9.90 -29.94
CA GLY A 665 2.04 9.69 -28.78
C GLY A 665 1.24 9.69 -27.48
N ALA A 666 1.87 9.32 -26.38
CA ALA A 666 1.17 9.14 -25.10
C ALA A 666 2.01 9.51 -23.87
N GLY A 667 2.98 10.41 -24.02
CA GLY A 667 3.74 11.01 -22.92
C GLY A 667 3.03 12.23 -22.34
N ASN A 668 3.58 12.83 -21.29
CA ASN A 668 3.04 14.05 -20.66
C ASN A 668 2.91 15.20 -21.69
N THR A 669 3.86 15.33 -22.60
CA THR A 669 3.80 16.32 -23.70
C THR A 669 2.58 16.11 -24.60
N ALA A 670 2.22 14.85 -24.88
CA ALA A 670 1.03 14.53 -25.66
C ALA A 670 -0.28 14.90 -24.89
N MET A 671 -0.33 14.63 -23.59
CA MET A 671 -1.47 15.02 -22.74
C MET A 671 -1.63 16.54 -22.72
N ASP A 672 -0.54 17.27 -22.52
CA ASP A 672 -0.53 18.74 -22.54
C ASP A 672 -1.02 19.31 -23.89
N ALA A 673 -0.51 18.79 -25.00
CA ALA A 673 -0.89 19.26 -26.34
C ALA A 673 -2.38 19.00 -26.64
N ALA A 674 -2.87 17.82 -26.30
CA ALA A 674 -4.29 17.47 -26.48
C ALA A 674 -5.21 18.36 -25.64
N ARG A 675 -4.84 18.62 -24.38
CA ARG A 675 -5.57 19.54 -23.49
C ARG A 675 -5.53 20.98 -23.99
N VAL A 676 -4.39 21.47 -24.51
CA VAL A 676 -4.30 22.79 -25.16
C VAL A 676 -5.25 22.86 -26.35
N ALA A 677 -5.20 21.88 -27.27
CA ALA A 677 -6.07 21.83 -28.44
C ALA A 677 -7.56 21.84 -28.05
N LYS A 678 -7.92 21.04 -27.03
CA LYS A 678 -9.30 20.97 -26.51
C LYS A 678 -9.76 22.30 -25.91
N ARG A 679 -8.93 22.92 -25.07
CA ARG A 679 -9.23 24.24 -24.46
C ARG A 679 -9.30 25.37 -25.47
N MET A 680 -8.64 25.24 -26.61
CA MET A 680 -8.71 26.21 -27.72
C MET A 680 -9.92 25.97 -28.64
N GLY A 681 -10.74 24.96 -28.43
CA GLY A 681 -11.98 24.67 -29.12
C GLY A 681 -11.91 23.60 -30.20
N ALA A 682 -10.76 22.96 -30.41
CA ALA A 682 -10.62 21.85 -31.35
C ALA A 682 -11.14 20.53 -30.76
N HIS A 683 -11.50 19.60 -31.62
CA HIS A 683 -11.71 18.19 -31.25
C HIS A 683 -10.35 17.50 -31.17
N ALA A 684 -9.95 17.10 -29.95
CA ALA A 684 -8.63 16.55 -29.68
C ALA A 684 -8.68 15.05 -29.42
N THR A 685 -7.89 14.28 -30.16
CA THR A 685 -7.79 12.83 -30.05
C THR A 685 -6.33 12.42 -29.81
N ILE A 686 -6.05 11.63 -28.80
CA ILE A 686 -4.76 10.97 -28.62
C ILE A 686 -4.78 9.62 -29.32
N LEU A 687 -3.84 9.41 -30.24
CA LEU A 687 -3.63 8.16 -30.95
C LEU A 687 -2.41 7.44 -30.39
N TYR A 688 -2.61 6.22 -29.88
CA TYR A 688 -1.53 5.46 -29.28
C TYR A 688 -1.48 4.00 -29.73
N ARG A 689 -0.28 3.53 -30.07
CA ARG A 689 -0.06 2.17 -30.59
C ARG A 689 -0.15 1.04 -29.55
N ARG A 690 -0.28 1.38 -28.25
CA ARG A 690 -0.54 0.44 -27.14
C ARG A 690 -1.82 0.85 -26.41
N THR A 691 -2.06 0.32 -25.22
CA THR A 691 -3.21 0.70 -24.37
C THR A 691 -2.83 1.78 -23.35
N LYS A 692 -3.82 2.41 -22.72
CA LYS A 692 -3.65 3.41 -21.64
C LYS A 692 -2.74 2.90 -20.53
N LYS A 693 -2.82 1.63 -20.17
CA LYS A 693 -1.97 0.97 -19.18
C LYS A 693 -0.46 1.15 -19.46
N PHE A 694 -0.05 1.18 -20.74
CA PHE A 694 1.34 1.30 -21.17
C PHE A 694 1.73 2.71 -21.61
N MET A 695 0.91 3.72 -21.41
CA MET A 695 1.22 5.10 -21.74
C MET A 695 2.35 5.62 -20.83
N PRO A 696 3.38 6.32 -21.36
CA PRO A 696 4.43 6.92 -20.56
C PRO A 696 3.97 8.09 -19.66
N ALA A 697 2.84 8.73 -19.98
CA ALA A 697 2.29 9.83 -19.19
C ALA A 697 2.00 9.39 -17.75
N ASP A 698 2.15 10.30 -16.79
CA ASP A 698 1.76 10.05 -15.40
C ASP A 698 0.24 9.83 -15.29
N GLU A 699 -0.20 9.00 -14.34
CA GLU A 699 -1.61 8.69 -14.09
C GLU A 699 -2.45 9.96 -13.93
N HIS A 700 -1.96 10.92 -13.17
CA HIS A 700 -2.62 12.19 -12.94
C HIS A 700 -2.83 12.99 -14.23
N GLU A 701 -1.82 13.06 -15.09
CA GLU A 701 -1.92 13.79 -16.37
C GLU A 701 -2.88 13.09 -17.36
N LEU A 702 -2.86 11.76 -17.35
CA LEU A 702 -3.79 10.96 -18.14
C LEU A 702 -5.24 11.19 -17.67
N GLN A 703 -5.48 11.18 -16.36
CA GLN A 703 -6.81 11.42 -15.80
C GLN A 703 -7.31 12.82 -16.10
N LEU A 704 -6.46 13.85 -15.96
CA LEU A 704 -6.83 15.23 -16.34
C LEU A 704 -7.22 15.36 -17.81
N ALA A 705 -6.55 14.65 -18.72
CA ALA A 705 -6.92 14.66 -20.14
C ALA A 705 -8.27 13.97 -20.38
N ILE A 706 -8.55 12.86 -19.67
CA ILE A 706 -9.84 12.16 -19.72
C ILE A 706 -10.96 13.07 -19.21
N ASP A 707 -10.76 13.72 -18.06
CA ASP A 707 -11.75 14.60 -17.42
C ASP A 707 -12.08 15.83 -18.28
N GLU A 708 -11.10 16.34 -19.03
CA GLU A 708 -11.32 17.43 -19.99
C GLU A 708 -11.98 16.97 -21.32
N GLY A 709 -12.27 15.67 -21.45
CA GLY A 709 -12.97 15.11 -22.61
C GLY A 709 -12.07 15.00 -23.85
N VAL A 710 -10.77 14.74 -23.67
CA VAL A 710 -9.87 14.31 -24.75
C VAL A 710 -10.25 12.90 -25.16
N GLU A 711 -10.37 12.63 -26.46
CA GLU A 711 -10.60 11.27 -26.95
C GLU A 711 -9.31 10.46 -27.01
N PHE A 712 -9.44 9.14 -26.81
CA PHE A 712 -8.33 8.21 -26.87
C PHE A 712 -8.63 7.07 -27.84
N ILE A 713 -7.76 6.88 -28.83
CA ILE A 713 -7.75 5.72 -29.71
C ILE A 713 -6.52 4.89 -29.41
N GLU A 714 -6.76 3.76 -28.81
CA GLU A 714 -5.74 2.79 -28.43
C GLU A 714 -5.50 1.78 -29.55
N LEU A 715 -4.36 1.11 -29.52
CA LEU A 715 -3.98 0.08 -30.47
C LEU A 715 -4.09 0.55 -31.93
N ALA A 716 -3.58 1.76 -32.18
CA ALA A 716 -3.61 2.37 -33.50
C ALA A 716 -2.29 3.09 -33.83
N ALA A 717 -1.83 2.96 -35.04
CA ALA A 717 -0.63 3.63 -35.55
C ALA A 717 -0.98 4.41 -36.83
N PRO A 718 -0.53 5.69 -36.99
CA PRO A 718 -0.85 6.48 -38.15
C PRO A 718 -0.06 6.01 -39.37
N VAL A 719 -0.71 6.10 -40.54
CA VAL A 719 -0.12 5.70 -41.84
C VAL A 719 0.03 6.90 -42.76
N LYS A 720 -1.04 7.66 -42.95
CA LYS A 720 -1.10 8.80 -43.88
C LYS A 720 -2.26 9.74 -43.54
N GLN A 721 -2.03 11.03 -43.56
CA GLN A 721 -3.09 12.04 -43.46
C GLN A 721 -3.34 12.67 -44.80
N ALA A 722 -4.58 12.65 -45.26
CA ALA A 722 -4.99 13.22 -46.53
C ALA A 722 -6.49 13.59 -46.51
N LYS A 723 -6.88 14.69 -47.15
CA LYS A 723 -8.29 15.11 -47.34
C LYS A 723 -9.09 15.18 -46.04
N GLY A 724 -8.51 15.66 -44.94
CA GLY A 724 -9.19 15.76 -43.66
C GLY A 724 -9.34 14.43 -42.90
N MET A 725 -8.65 13.39 -43.31
CA MET A 725 -8.70 12.05 -42.68
C MET A 725 -7.30 11.54 -42.39
N LEU A 726 -7.13 10.80 -41.27
CA LEU A 726 -5.92 10.05 -40.94
C LEU A 726 -6.23 8.57 -41.09
N LEU A 727 -5.52 7.91 -42.02
CA LEU A 727 -5.51 6.44 -42.13
C LEU A 727 -4.63 5.86 -41.06
N CYS A 728 -5.13 4.88 -40.35
CA CYS A 728 -4.44 4.19 -39.24
C CYS A 728 -4.40 2.69 -39.42
N ASP A 729 -3.28 2.06 -39.08
CA ASP A 729 -3.18 0.61 -38.88
C ASP A 729 -3.74 0.27 -37.49
N LYS A 730 -4.58 -0.76 -37.43
CA LYS A 730 -5.01 -1.38 -36.17
C LYS A 730 -3.88 -2.24 -35.63
N MET A 731 -3.58 -2.09 -34.34
CA MET A 731 -2.50 -2.81 -33.67
C MET A 731 -3.06 -3.88 -32.73
N VAL A 732 -2.25 -4.86 -32.41
CA VAL A 732 -2.46 -5.84 -31.34
C VAL A 732 -1.19 -5.86 -30.46
N LEU A 733 -1.32 -6.26 -29.21
CA LEU A 733 -0.18 -6.44 -28.32
C LEU A 733 0.43 -7.82 -28.53
N GLY A 734 1.69 -7.89 -28.88
CA GLY A 734 2.48 -9.12 -28.96
C GLY A 734 2.77 -9.72 -27.59
N GLU A 735 3.63 -10.72 -27.54
CA GLU A 735 4.06 -11.35 -26.28
C GLU A 735 4.83 -10.34 -25.41
N PRO A 736 4.79 -10.49 -24.08
CA PRO A 736 5.57 -9.65 -23.17
C PRO A 736 7.07 -9.92 -23.30
N ASP A 737 7.89 -8.88 -23.22
CA ASP A 737 9.34 -9.01 -23.07
C ASP A 737 9.71 -9.32 -21.60
N GLU A 738 11.01 -9.48 -21.29
CA GLU A 738 11.54 -9.77 -19.95
C GLU A 738 11.11 -8.71 -18.89
N THR A 739 10.73 -7.53 -19.32
CA THR A 739 10.22 -6.46 -18.45
C THR A 739 8.70 -6.46 -18.32
N GLY A 740 8.01 -7.43 -18.92
CA GLY A 740 6.55 -7.50 -19.00
C GLY A 740 5.93 -6.51 -20.00
N ARG A 741 6.75 -5.82 -20.80
CA ARG A 741 6.27 -4.86 -21.78
C ARG A 741 5.93 -5.56 -23.11
N ARG A 742 4.70 -5.33 -23.61
CA ARG A 742 4.23 -5.89 -24.86
C ARG A 742 4.49 -4.96 -26.05
N SER A 743 5.11 -5.49 -27.09
CA SER A 743 5.35 -4.74 -28.33
C SER A 743 4.09 -4.69 -29.21
N PRO A 744 3.76 -3.52 -29.80
CA PRO A 744 2.62 -3.41 -30.70
C PRO A 744 2.97 -4.05 -32.06
N VAL A 745 2.06 -4.88 -32.59
CA VAL A 745 2.17 -5.57 -33.86
C VAL A 745 0.97 -5.18 -34.74
N LYS A 746 1.14 -5.02 -36.05
CA LYS A 746 0.03 -4.72 -36.98
C LYS A 746 -0.91 -5.91 -37.10
N SER A 747 -2.23 -5.67 -36.97
CA SER A 747 -3.25 -6.72 -37.15
C SER A 747 -3.52 -7.03 -38.61
N GLY A 748 -3.13 -6.16 -39.53
CA GLY A 748 -3.48 -6.21 -40.95
C GLY A 748 -4.77 -5.44 -41.31
N GLU A 749 -5.50 -4.94 -40.33
CA GLU A 749 -6.69 -4.13 -40.55
C GLU A 749 -6.33 -2.63 -40.52
N GLN A 750 -7.07 -1.83 -41.32
CA GLN A 750 -6.92 -0.38 -41.35
C GLN A 750 -8.27 0.30 -41.18
N PHE A 751 -8.24 1.52 -40.63
CA PHE A 751 -9.40 2.38 -40.48
C PHE A 751 -9.01 3.86 -40.64
N SER A 752 -9.97 4.74 -40.79
CA SER A 752 -9.72 6.18 -40.96
C SER A 752 -10.51 6.96 -39.95
N ILE A 753 -9.89 8.05 -39.43
CA ILE A 753 -10.49 8.99 -38.48
C ILE A 753 -10.41 10.43 -39.03
N PRO A 754 -11.34 11.32 -38.69
CA PRO A 754 -11.24 12.73 -39.01
C PRO A 754 -9.96 13.36 -38.46
N CYS A 755 -9.19 14.07 -39.29
CA CYS A 755 -7.96 14.69 -38.88
C CYS A 755 -7.53 15.81 -39.82
N ASP A 756 -7.49 17.03 -39.31
CA ASP A 756 -7.04 18.22 -40.05
C ASP A 756 -5.55 18.51 -39.77
N LEU A 757 -5.09 18.17 -38.58
CA LEU A 757 -3.68 18.34 -38.17
C LEU A 757 -3.23 17.16 -37.33
N VAL A 758 -2.05 16.61 -37.64
CA VAL A 758 -1.35 15.64 -36.82
C VAL A 758 -0.24 16.32 -36.01
N LEU A 759 -0.27 16.17 -34.70
CA LEU A 759 0.82 16.58 -33.79
C LEU A 759 1.69 15.39 -33.45
N SER A 760 2.96 15.44 -33.83
CA SER A 760 3.95 14.41 -33.50
C SER A 760 4.48 14.60 -32.07
N ALA A 761 4.09 13.72 -31.16
CA ALA A 761 4.54 13.64 -29.76
C ALA A 761 5.25 12.31 -29.49
N VAL A 762 6.03 11.83 -30.45
CA VAL A 762 6.71 10.51 -30.41
C VAL A 762 8.08 10.55 -29.74
N GLY A 763 8.37 11.56 -28.97
CA GLY A 763 9.58 11.78 -28.22
C GLY A 763 10.32 13.03 -28.70
N GLU A 764 11.18 13.56 -27.85
CA GLU A 764 12.08 14.68 -28.11
C GLU A 764 13.51 14.14 -28.31
N GLN A 765 14.33 14.89 -29.04
CA GLN A 765 15.73 14.52 -29.35
C GLN A 765 16.69 15.63 -28.96
N VAL A 766 17.88 15.24 -28.57
CA VAL A 766 18.99 16.14 -28.28
C VAL A 766 19.52 16.77 -29.60
N ASP A 767 19.94 18.02 -29.54
CA ASP A 767 20.60 18.70 -30.67
C ASP A 767 22.06 18.26 -30.74
N SER A 768 22.33 17.22 -31.52
CA SER A 768 23.68 16.68 -31.72
C SER A 768 24.63 17.64 -32.51
N ASP A 769 24.06 18.60 -33.27
CA ASP A 769 24.85 19.50 -34.10
C ASP A 769 25.72 20.44 -33.24
N LEU A 770 25.17 20.90 -32.10
CA LEU A 770 25.92 21.72 -31.14
C LEU A 770 27.09 20.93 -30.51
N MET A 771 26.89 19.68 -30.22
CA MET A 771 27.93 18.82 -29.66
C MET A 771 29.05 18.59 -30.67
N ALA A 772 28.67 18.20 -31.89
CA ALA A 772 29.62 17.98 -32.98
C ALA A 772 30.41 19.25 -33.31
N ALA A 773 29.81 20.44 -33.36
CA ALA A 773 30.45 21.71 -33.60
C ALA A 773 31.53 22.09 -32.56
N ASN A 774 31.42 21.53 -31.35
CA ASN A 774 32.38 21.73 -30.27
C ASN A 774 33.32 20.52 -30.07
N GLY A 775 33.33 19.52 -30.98
CA GLY A 775 34.14 18.31 -30.87
C GLY A 775 33.81 17.43 -29.68
N ILE A 776 32.53 17.48 -29.19
CA ILE A 776 32.08 16.77 -28.00
C ILE A 776 31.45 15.43 -28.43
N GLU A 777 32.02 14.37 -27.93
CA GLU A 777 31.45 13.02 -28.01
C GLU A 777 30.60 12.72 -26.77
N MET A 778 29.42 12.13 -26.97
CA MET A 778 28.46 11.86 -25.91
C MET A 778 28.75 10.54 -25.18
N GLU A 779 29.95 10.02 -25.21
CA GLU A 779 30.34 8.87 -24.39
C GLU A 779 30.47 9.29 -22.93
N ARG A 780 29.87 8.48 -22.06
CA ARG A 780 30.00 8.67 -20.63
C ARG A 780 31.41 8.37 -20.16
N LYS A 781 32.17 9.41 -19.81
CA LYS A 781 33.43 9.27 -19.08
C LYS A 781 33.30 9.96 -17.73
N GLY A 782 33.60 9.25 -16.66
CA GLY A 782 33.62 9.78 -15.31
C GLY A 782 32.26 9.90 -14.61
N PRO A 783 32.28 10.11 -13.28
CA PRO A 783 31.07 10.09 -12.43
C PRO A 783 30.19 11.33 -12.59
N ALA A 784 30.68 12.44 -13.17
CA ALA A 784 29.99 13.72 -13.25
C ALA A 784 29.55 14.11 -14.67
N PHE A 785 29.35 13.14 -15.54
CA PHE A 785 29.03 13.38 -16.97
C PHE A 785 30.05 14.24 -17.71
N GLU A 786 31.30 14.15 -17.33
CA GLU A 786 32.42 14.81 -18.04
C GLU A 786 32.50 14.25 -19.46
N THR A 787 32.74 15.14 -20.42
CA THR A 787 32.84 14.76 -21.84
C THR A 787 34.31 14.36 -22.17
N ASN A 788 34.57 14.05 -23.44
CA ASN A 788 35.91 13.83 -23.95
C ASN A 788 36.79 15.11 -23.91
N VAL A 789 36.19 16.28 -23.69
CA VAL A 789 36.88 17.57 -23.59
C VAL A 789 37.04 17.95 -22.12
N GLU A 790 38.30 18.03 -21.65
CA GLU A 790 38.62 18.35 -20.25
C GLU A 790 37.91 19.61 -19.77
N GLY A 791 37.29 19.53 -18.59
CA GLY A 791 36.55 20.62 -17.96
C GLY A 791 35.21 20.93 -18.61
N VAL A 792 34.75 20.09 -19.54
CA VAL A 792 33.43 20.20 -20.20
C VAL A 792 32.54 19.08 -19.81
N TYR A 793 31.34 19.43 -19.32
CA TYR A 793 30.32 18.52 -18.77
C TYR A 793 29.01 18.64 -19.55
N CYS A 794 28.21 17.57 -19.54
CA CYS A 794 26.88 17.55 -20.12
C CYS A 794 25.87 16.97 -19.11
N ALA A 795 24.76 17.64 -18.89
CA ALA A 795 23.76 17.22 -17.88
C ALA A 795 22.32 17.47 -18.32
N GLY A 796 21.35 16.83 -17.60
CA GLY A 796 19.94 16.92 -17.89
C GLY A 796 19.56 16.25 -19.21
N ASP A 797 18.50 16.74 -19.86
CA ASP A 797 18.00 16.14 -21.10
C ASP A 797 19.02 16.17 -22.23
N ALA A 798 19.97 17.08 -22.19
CA ALA A 798 21.09 17.14 -23.18
C ALA A 798 21.95 15.88 -23.11
N HIS A 799 22.06 15.24 -21.96
CA HIS A 799 22.85 14.04 -21.73
C HIS A 799 22.02 12.76 -21.80
N ARG A 800 20.90 12.71 -21.06
CA ARG A 800 20.11 11.49 -20.87
C ARG A 800 18.93 11.33 -21.84
N GLY A 801 18.63 12.34 -22.65
CA GLY A 801 17.37 12.45 -23.38
C GLY A 801 16.25 13.01 -22.47
N PRO A 802 15.04 13.15 -23.01
CA PRO A 802 13.90 13.72 -22.29
C PRO A 802 13.64 13.02 -20.95
N ALA A 803 13.65 13.81 -19.87
CA ALA A 803 13.49 13.35 -18.50
C ALA A 803 12.68 14.35 -17.66
N THR A 804 12.59 14.12 -16.35
CA THR A 804 11.88 15.02 -15.45
C THR A 804 12.78 16.17 -14.97
N VAL A 805 12.17 17.28 -14.58
CA VAL A 805 12.88 18.44 -13.98
C VAL A 805 13.73 18.00 -12.78
N VAL A 806 13.23 17.09 -11.96
CA VAL A 806 13.93 16.64 -10.74
C VAL A 806 15.19 15.84 -11.08
N GLU A 807 15.16 15.03 -12.14
CA GLU A 807 16.35 14.33 -12.63
C GLU A 807 17.40 15.32 -13.16
N GLY A 808 16.96 16.40 -13.81
CA GLY A 808 17.83 17.49 -14.19
C GLY A 808 18.47 18.24 -13.00
N ILE A 809 17.73 18.36 -11.89
CA ILE A 809 18.27 18.92 -10.63
C ILE A 809 19.30 17.96 -10.02
N ALA A 810 19.07 16.66 -10.06
CA ALA A 810 20.02 15.66 -9.57
C ALA A 810 21.36 15.73 -10.34
N ASP A 811 21.28 15.84 -11.66
CA ASP A 811 22.48 16.00 -12.49
C ASP A 811 23.20 17.31 -12.18
N ALA A 812 22.45 18.40 -11.97
CA ALA A 812 23.02 19.70 -11.62
C ALA A 812 23.73 19.68 -10.26
N ALA A 813 23.21 18.97 -9.29
CA ALA A 813 23.84 18.80 -7.98
C ALA A 813 25.18 18.03 -8.12
N ARG A 814 25.19 16.90 -8.83
CA ARG A 814 26.40 16.11 -9.10
C ARG A 814 27.46 16.91 -9.84
N PHE A 815 27.05 17.73 -10.83
CA PHE A 815 27.97 18.64 -11.49
C PHE A 815 28.59 19.64 -10.51
N ALA A 816 27.78 20.25 -9.65
CA ALA A 816 28.27 21.20 -8.66
C ALA A 816 29.24 20.55 -7.66
N GLU A 817 28.95 19.35 -7.19
CA GLU A 817 29.82 18.55 -6.31
C GLU A 817 31.15 18.22 -6.99
N ALA A 818 31.15 17.87 -8.28
CA ALA A 818 32.38 17.65 -9.06
C ALA A 818 33.20 18.92 -9.19
N VAL A 819 32.58 20.07 -9.43
CA VAL A 819 33.27 21.37 -9.49
C VAL A 819 33.83 21.77 -8.11
N VAL A 820 33.05 21.55 -7.04
CA VAL A 820 33.47 21.84 -5.66
C VAL A 820 34.56 20.86 -5.20
N GLY A 821 34.47 19.60 -5.56
CA GLY A 821 35.39 18.53 -5.18
C GLY A 821 34.98 17.83 -3.86
N ALA A 822 33.78 18.12 -3.35
CA ALA A 822 33.21 17.48 -2.15
C ALA A 822 31.66 17.46 -2.21
N PRO A 823 31.00 16.48 -1.58
CA PRO A 823 29.56 16.50 -1.41
C PRO A 823 29.14 17.70 -0.57
N TYR A 824 27.91 18.16 -0.79
CA TYR A 824 27.33 19.25 -0.02
C TYR A 824 26.72 18.74 1.29
N GLU A 825 27.20 19.24 2.40
CA GLU A 825 26.71 18.92 3.74
C GLU A 825 25.77 20.01 4.28
N TYR A 826 24.73 19.62 5.01
CA TYR A 826 23.79 20.51 5.66
C TYR A 826 23.18 19.81 6.88
N GLU A 827 22.66 20.61 7.79
CA GLU A 827 22.01 20.13 9.01
C GLU A 827 20.48 20.17 8.87
N ILE A 828 19.81 19.08 9.27
CA ILE A 828 18.36 19.04 9.39
C ILE A 828 17.98 19.68 10.74
N PRO A 829 17.08 20.67 10.76
CA PRO A 829 16.67 21.31 12.02
C PRO A 829 16.05 20.32 13.00
N ALA A 830 16.40 20.38 14.29
CA ALA A 830 15.86 19.48 15.32
C ALA A 830 14.31 19.49 15.37
N GLN A 831 13.67 20.62 15.03
CA GLN A 831 12.22 20.73 14.96
C GLN A 831 11.59 19.86 13.83
N ALA A 832 12.38 19.35 12.90
CA ALA A 832 11.92 18.47 11.81
C ALA A 832 11.65 17.04 12.29
N PHE A 833 12.18 16.66 13.42
CA PHE A 833 12.01 15.32 13.98
C PHE A 833 10.83 15.24 14.94
N ILE A 834 10.30 14.02 15.09
CA ILE A 834 9.31 13.66 16.11
C ILE A 834 9.86 12.54 16.97
N THR A 835 9.23 12.30 18.11
CA THR A 835 9.54 11.14 18.95
C THR A 835 8.98 9.86 18.31
N GLU A 836 9.52 8.72 18.67
CA GLU A 836 9.00 7.41 18.23
C GLU A 836 7.57 7.19 18.71
N SER A 837 7.25 7.57 19.94
CA SER A 837 5.89 7.53 20.48
C SER A 837 4.90 8.35 19.63
N ASP A 838 5.29 9.56 19.17
CA ASP A 838 4.47 10.35 18.24
C ASP A 838 4.31 9.69 16.87
N ALA A 839 5.35 8.98 16.40
CA ALA A 839 5.28 8.22 15.15
C ALA A 839 4.33 7.02 15.29
N ILE A 840 4.46 6.22 16.33
CA ILE A 840 3.57 5.09 16.63
C ILE A 840 2.11 5.56 16.75
N ALA A 841 1.88 6.71 17.38
CA ALA A 841 0.53 7.28 17.50
C ALA A 841 -0.15 7.57 16.15
N LYS A 842 0.62 7.73 15.06
CA LYS A 842 0.12 7.93 13.69
C LYS A 842 -0.12 6.63 12.93
N HIS A 843 0.51 5.53 13.35
CA HIS A 843 0.37 4.25 12.69
C HIS A 843 -1.04 3.66 12.87
N GLY A 844 -1.50 2.93 11.87
CA GLY A 844 -2.81 2.31 11.86
C GLY A 844 -3.99 3.26 11.66
N ILE A 845 -3.78 4.57 11.59
CA ILE A 845 -4.87 5.55 11.46
C ILE A 845 -5.09 5.92 10.01
N LEU A 846 -6.28 5.56 9.46
CA LEU A 846 -6.77 6.12 8.21
C LEU A 846 -7.20 7.57 8.47
N LYS A 847 -6.61 8.49 7.73
CA LYS A 847 -6.88 9.92 7.84
C LYS A 847 -7.00 10.49 6.44
N MET A 848 -8.22 10.76 6.02
CA MET A 848 -8.48 11.42 4.75
C MET A 848 -7.86 12.82 4.74
N SER A 849 -7.63 13.38 3.55
CA SER A 849 -7.03 14.71 3.37
C SER A 849 -7.59 15.73 4.37
N GLY A 850 -6.72 16.41 5.10
CA GLY A 850 -7.05 17.36 6.15
C GLY A 850 -6.43 18.73 5.88
N LYS A 851 -6.48 19.61 6.87
CA LYS A 851 -5.89 20.96 6.79
C LYS A 851 -4.36 20.97 6.63
N CYS A 852 -3.70 19.88 7.01
CA CYS A 852 -2.25 19.74 6.95
C CYS A 852 -1.85 18.31 6.59
N GLU A 853 -1.24 18.14 5.42
CA GLU A 853 -0.75 16.85 4.94
C GLU A 853 0.37 16.25 5.82
N GLY A 854 1.12 17.06 6.53
CA GLY A 854 2.13 16.59 7.51
C GLY A 854 1.53 15.77 8.66
N GLU A 855 0.23 15.94 8.98
CA GLU A 855 -0.46 15.10 9.96
C GLU A 855 -0.68 13.67 9.43
N ARG A 856 -0.80 13.50 8.13
CA ARG A 856 -0.98 12.21 7.47
C ARG A 856 0.34 11.46 7.27
N CYS A 857 1.48 12.13 7.36
CA CYS A 857 2.79 11.52 7.23
C CYS A 857 3.05 10.54 8.39
N LEU A 858 3.34 9.27 8.06
CA LEU A 858 3.61 8.21 9.05
C LEU A 858 4.99 8.31 9.70
N GLN A 859 5.89 9.17 9.16
CA GLN A 859 7.28 9.30 9.64
C GLN A 859 8.05 7.97 9.59
N CYS A 860 7.97 7.27 8.47
CA CYS A 860 8.47 5.91 8.28
C CYS A 860 9.98 5.74 8.52
N SER A 861 10.77 6.85 8.52
CA SER A 861 12.20 6.83 8.90
C SER A 861 12.42 6.87 10.41
N THR A 862 11.38 7.13 11.20
CA THR A 862 11.44 7.10 12.67
C THR A 862 10.96 5.75 13.20
N VAL A 863 9.76 5.28 12.78
CA VAL A 863 9.23 3.95 13.09
C VAL A 863 8.44 3.43 11.89
N CYS A 864 8.52 2.14 11.58
CA CYS A 864 7.81 1.54 10.45
C CYS A 864 6.75 0.51 10.84
N GLU A 865 7.04 -0.49 11.63
CA GLU A 865 6.16 -1.57 12.13
C GLU A 865 5.20 -2.24 11.12
N ASN A 866 5.34 -2.01 9.81
CA ASN A 866 4.45 -2.61 8.80
C ASN A 866 4.41 -4.15 8.87
N CYS A 867 5.55 -4.79 9.15
CA CYS A 867 5.64 -6.24 9.28
C CYS A 867 5.08 -6.76 10.62
N VAL A 868 5.07 -5.93 11.66
CA VAL A 868 4.42 -6.22 12.96
C VAL A 868 2.91 -6.17 12.80
N ASP A 869 2.40 -5.07 12.28
CA ASP A 869 0.97 -4.83 12.06
C ASP A 869 0.32 -5.91 11.20
N SER A 870 0.97 -6.26 10.09
CA SER A 870 0.40 -7.16 9.09
C SER A 870 0.60 -8.65 9.39
N CYS A 871 1.38 -9.01 10.42
CA CYS A 871 1.65 -10.40 10.75
C CYS A 871 0.41 -11.08 11.39
N PRO A 872 -0.20 -12.08 10.72
CA PRO A 872 -1.38 -12.76 11.28
C PRO A 872 -1.04 -13.64 12.49
N ASN A 873 0.24 -13.99 12.69
CA ASN A 873 0.68 -14.85 13.78
C ASN A 873 1.39 -14.08 14.90
N ARG A 874 1.57 -12.76 14.75
CA ARG A 874 2.32 -11.88 15.69
C ARG A 874 3.78 -12.28 15.85
N ALA A 875 4.38 -12.88 14.82
CA ALA A 875 5.76 -13.37 14.82
C ALA A 875 6.82 -12.26 14.67
N ASN A 876 6.46 -11.08 14.16
CA ASN A 876 7.34 -9.91 14.18
C ASN A 876 6.97 -9.05 15.38
N VAL A 877 7.95 -8.73 16.22
CA VAL A 877 7.75 -8.04 17.49
C VAL A 877 8.60 -6.78 17.53
N ALA A 878 8.00 -5.66 17.92
CA ALA A 878 8.71 -4.43 18.22
C ALA A 878 9.34 -4.53 19.62
N VAL A 879 10.61 -4.18 19.73
CA VAL A 879 11.40 -4.20 20.96
C VAL A 879 11.88 -2.79 21.26
N VAL A 880 11.59 -2.27 22.46
CA VAL A 880 12.04 -0.95 22.91
C VAL A 880 13.38 -1.07 23.62
N MET A 881 14.41 -0.48 23.05
CA MET A 881 15.77 -0.49 23.58
C MET A 881 15.92 0.43 24.80
N PRO A 882 17.04 0.31 25.57
CA PRO A 882 17.27 1.16 26.74
C PRO A 882 17.34 2.67 26.47
N ASP A 883 17.71 3.06 25.24
CA ASP A 883 17.75 4.45 24.76
C ASP A 883 16.42 4.94 24.18
N GLU A 884 15.34 4.14 24.38
CA GLU A 884 14.01 4.37 23.85
C GLU A 884 13.88 4.16 22.33
N SER A 885 14.93 3.74 21.62
CA SER A 885 14.84 3.37 20.21
C SER A 885 14.08 2.06 20.01
N HIS A 886 13.42 1.91 18.85
CA HIS A 886 12.66 0.71 18.49
C HIS A 886 13.47 -0.18 17.54
N GLN A 887 13.41 -1.48 17.78
CA GLN A 887 13.94 -2.50 16.87
C GLN A 887 12.85 -3.51 16.56
N ILE A 888 12.94 -4.18 15.43
CA ILE A 888 12.01 -5.26 15.07
C ILE A 888 12.75 -6.57 15.02
N ILE A 889 12.33 -7.53 15.83
CA ILE A 889 12.82 -8.90 15.81
C ILE A 889 11.78 -9.85 15.21
N HIS A 890 12.26 -10.99 14.75
CA HIS A 890 11.41 -12.10 14.32
C HIS A 890 11.44 -13.21 15.38
N VAL A 891 10.30 -13.84 15.64
CA VAL A 891 10.18 -15.00 16.54
C VAL A 891 9.86 -16.23 15.70
N ASP A 892 10.85 -17.09 15.48
CA ASP A 892 10.82 -18.19 14.51
C ASP A 892 9.62 -19.11 14.70
N LYS A 893 9.44 -19.62 15.92
CA LYS A 893 8.39 -20.59 16.25
C LYS A 893 6.96 -20.09 16.05
N MET A 894 6.75 -18.79 16.02
CA MET A 894 5.44 -18.18 15.79
C MET A 894 5.12 -18.00 14.30
N CYS A 895 6.12 -18.13 13.43
CA CYS A 895 5.98 -17.89 12.00
C CYS A 895 5.55 -19.16 11.26
N ASN A 896 4.58 -19.03 10.33
CA ASN A 896 4.24 -20.09 9.38
C ASN A 896 4.58 -19.70 7.93
N GLU A 897 5.48 -18.75 7.73
CA GLU A 897 5.97 -18.30 6.41
C GLU A 897 4.88 -17.94 5.39
N CYS A 898 3.78 -17.38 5.86
CA CYS A 898 2.65 -17.02 4.99
C CYS A 898 2.98 -15.96 3.92
N GLY A 899 4.11 -15.26 4.04
CA GLY A 899 4.59 -14.24 3.10
C GLY A 899 3.93 -12.86 3.21
N ASN A 900 2.98 -12.66 4.12
CA ASN A 900 2.24 -11.41 4.17
C ASN A 900 3.11 -10.20 4.56
N CYS A 901 4.03 -10.33 5.50
CA CYS A 901 4.92 -9.24 5.92
C CYS A 901 5.87 -8.78 4.81
N THR A 902 6.29 -9.69 3.92
CA THR A 902 7.12 -9.40 2.74
C THR A 902 6.49 -8.35 1.83
N GLN A 903 5.17 -8.35 1.70
CA GLN A 903 4.44 -7.40 0.84
C GLN A 903 4.62 -5.94 1.28
N PHE A 904 4.77 -5.71 2.57
CA PHE A 904 4.73 -4.39 3.18
C PHE A 904 6.09 -3.87 3.64
N CYS A 905 7.11 -4.72 3.63
CA CYS A 905 8.47 -4.30 3.92
C CYS A 905 8.99 -3.34 2.84
N PRO A 906 9.55 -2.18 3.19
CA PRO A 906 10.11 -1.24 2.22
C PRO A 906 11.44 -1.70 1.59
N TYR A 907 12.05 -2.75 2.10
CA TYR A 907 13.26 -3.35 1.55
C TYR A 907 12.96 -4.48 0.54
N ALA A 908 13.90 -4.82 -0.31
CA ALA A 908 13.87 -6.01 -1.16
C ALA A 908 14.20 -7.27 -0.32
N SER A 909 13.40 -7.52 0.70
CA SER A 909 13.64 -8.48 1.75
C SER A 909 12.37 -9.18 2.19
N GLU A 910 12.55 -10.30 2.85
CA GLU A 910 11.51 -11.09 3.50
C GLU A 910 11.72 -11.04 5.02
N PRO A 911 10.96 -10.25 5.78
CA PRO A 911 11.18 -10.07 7.22
C PRO A 911 11.27 -11.38 8.03
N CYS A 912 10.53 -12.42 7.61
CA CYS A 912 10.58 -13.73 8.23
C CYS A 912 11.92 -14.47 8.04
N HIS A 913 12.73 -14.07 7.04
CA HIS A 913 14.02 -14.70 6.73
C HIS A 913 15.23 -13.81 7.01
N ASP A 914 15.04 -12.49 6.94
CA ASP A 914 16.16 -11.54 6.93
C ASP A 914 16.31 -10.75 8.23
N LYS A 915 15.29 -10.75 9.10
CA LYS A 915 15.34 -10.07 10.42
C LYS A 915 16.14 -10.85 11.45
N PHE A 916 16.70 -10.13 12.43
CA PHE A 916 17.29 -10.77 13.61
C PHE A 916 16.23 -11.60 14.33
N THR A 917 16.49 -12.90 14.49
CA THR A 917 15.51 -13.90 14.87
C THR A 917 15.76 -14.44 16.27
N LEU A 918 14.70 -14.53 17.06
CA LEU A 918 14.70 -15.25 18.33
C LEU A 918 14.29 -16.70 18.09
N PHE A 919 15.19 -17.65 18.40
CA PHE A 919 14.94 -19.08 18.32
C PHE A 919 14.58 -19.63 19.69
N GLN A 920 13.65 -20.59 19.75
CA GLN A 920 13.27 -21.24 21.01
C GLN A 920 14.02 -22.53 21.25
N THR A 921 14.47 -23.22 20.18
CA THR A 921 15.22 -24.49 20.28
C THR A 921 16.44 -24.51 19.36
N ALA A 922 17.39 -25.40 19.66
CA ALA A 922 18.54 -25.61 18.78
C ALA A 922 18.12 -26.23 17.42
N GLU A 923 17.00 -26.98 17.38
CA GLU A 923 16.44 -27.55 16.18
C GLU A 923 15.87 -26.44 15.28
N ASP A 924 15.07 -25.50 15.84
CA ASP A 924 14.55 -24.34 15.10
C ASP A 924 15.70 -23.55 14.47
N MET A 925 16.77 -23.31 15.25
CA MET A 925 17.94 -22.58 14.76
C MET A 925 18.67 -23.37 13.67
N ALA A 926 18.83 -24.68 13.80
CA ALA A 926 19.51 -25.52 12.81
C ALA A 926 18.74 -25.63 11.48
N GLU A 927 17.42 -25.60 11.51
CA GLU A 927 16.56 -25.62 10.31
C GLU A 927 16.46 -24.25 9.62
N SER A 928 16.81 -23.16 10.31
CA SER A 928 16.79 -21.81 9.79
C SER A 928 18.17 -21.35 9.30
N LYS A 929 18.19 -20.37 8.38
CA LYS A 929 19.39 -19.63 7.97
C LYS A 929 19.43 -18.22 8.52
N ASN A 930 18.41 -17.79 9.22
CA ASN A 930 18.29 -16.43 9.71
C ASN A 930 19.42 -16.08 10.69
N PRO A 931 19.91 -14.82 10.69
CA PRO A 931 20.70 -14.29 11.79
C PRO A 931 19.83 -14.26 13.05
N GLY A 932 20.42 -14.47 14.23
CA GLY A 932 19.60 -14.43 15.43
C GLY A 932 20.25 -15.04 16.66
N VAL A 933 19.45 -15.21 17.70
CA VAL A 933 19.88 -15.65 19.02
C VAL A 933 19.01 -16.80 19.53
N LEU A 934 19.66 -17.76 20.17
CA LEU A 934 19.06 -18.82 20.97
C LEU A 934 19.60 -18.71 22.41
N PHE A 935 18.72 -18.56 23.39
CA PHE A 935 19.10 -18.63 24.81
C PHE A 935 19.25 -20.09 25.21
N LEU A 936 20.49 -20.47 25.62
CA LEU A 936 20.80 -21.81 26.13
C LEU A 936 20.43 -21.91 27.61
N ASP A 937 20.64 -20.83 28.33
CA ASP A 937 20.15 -20.55 29.69
C ASP A 937 20.06 -19.02 29.90
N GLY A 938 19.92 -18.56 31.14
CA GLY A 938 19.76 -17.13 31.43
C GLY A 938 20.93 -16.24 30.99
N ASP A 939 22.13 -16.75 30.95
CA ASP A 939 23.36 -15.97 30.70
C ASP A 939 24.20 -16.52 29.53
N HIS A 940 23.89 -17.69 29.00
CA HIS A 940 24.57 -18.27 27.85
C HIS A 940 23.68 -18.25 26.64
N VAL A 941 24.19 -17.72 25.51
CA VAL A 941 23.46 -17.61 24.27
C VAL A 941 24.28 -18.16 23.10
N ARG A 942 23.59 -18.71 22.12
CA ARG A 942 24.13 -18.98 20.80
C ARG A 942 23.67 -17.91 19.84
N VAL A 943 24.61 -17.22 19.22
CA VAL A 943 24.32 -16.16 18.25
C VAL A 943 24.81 -16.56 16.87
N ARG A 944 23.95 -16.41 15.88
CA ARG A 944 24.27 -16.54 14.47
C ARG A 944 24.28 -15.17 13.80
N MET A 945 25.45 -14.76 13.32
CA MET A 945 25.65 -13.66 12.40
C MET A 945 26.13 -14.22 11.05
N ALA A 946 27.40 -14.11 10.70
CA ALA A 946 28.00 -14.86 9.60
C ALA A 946 28.32 -16.32 9.99
N GLU A 947 28.63 -16.57 11.25
CA GLU A 947 28.92 -17.87 11.86
C GLU A 947 28.15 -18.00 13.17
N GLU A 948 27.95 -19.26 13.63
CA GLU A 948 27.35 -19.52 14.94
C GLU A 948 28.44 -19.55 15.97
N ARG A 949 28.23 -18.87 17.11
CA ARG A 949 29.11 -18.90 18.28
C ARG A 949 28.30 -18.84 19.56
N ASP A 950 28.83 -19.51 20.59
CA ASP A 950 28.27 -19.45 21.92
C ASP A 950 28.96 -18.33 22.71
N TYR A 951 28.18 -17.55 23.45
CA TYR A 951 28.65 -16.42 24.26
C TYR A 951 28.16 -16.55 25.69
N ASP A 952 29.01 -16.10 26.63
CA ASP A 952 28.66 -15.91 28.05
C ASP A 952 28.41 -14.40 28.28
N LEU A 953 27.20 -14.04 28.55
CA LEU A 953 26.77 -12.65 28.74
C LEU A 953 27.25 -12.05 30.07
N THR A 954 27.84 -12.85 30.98
CA THR A 954 28.39 -12.36 32.22
C THR A 954 29.82 -11.82 32.08
N THR A 955 30.47 -12.11 30.94
CA THR A 955 31.83 -11.67 30.66
C THR A 955 31.83 -10.42 29.79
N SER A 956 32.65 -9.42 30.14
CA SER A 956 32.82 -8.21 29.33
C SER A 956 33.78 -8.39 28.15
N ASP A 957 34.31 -9.54 27.92
CA ASP A 957 35.33 -9.84 26.91
C ASP A 957 34.71 -10.73 25.80
N ASN A 958 33.54 -10.32 25.31
CA ASN A 958 32.92 -10.95 24.16
C ASN A 958 33.12 -10.06 22.92
N ASP A 959 33.22 -10.66 21.74
CA ASP A 959 33.40 -9.97 20.45
C ASP A 959 32.06 -9.66 19.73
N LEU A 960 30.94 -9.62 20.49
CA LEU A 960 29.65 -9.23 19.96
C LEU A 960 29.64 -7.74 19.60
N PRO A 961 29.04 -7.35 18.46
CA PRO A 961 28.75 -5.94 18.18
C PRO A 961 27.90 -5.35 19.31
N VAL A 962 28.25 -4.15 19.76
CA VAL A 962 27.63 -3.48 20.93
C VAL A 962 26.10 -3.40 20.78
N ASP A 963 25.60 -3.11 19.59
CA ASP A 963 24.16 -2.96 19.33
C ASP A 963 23.43 -4.32 19.38
N ILE A 964 24.06 -5.39 18.91
CA ILE A 964 23.52 -6.76 19.00
C ILE A 964 23.53 -7.25 20.44
N GLU A 965 24.61 -6.99 21.17
CA GLU A 965 24.70 -7.30 22.61
C GLU A 965 23.58 -6.57 23.38
N ALA A 966 23.39 -5.27 23.13
CA ALA A 966 22.33 -4.47 23.75
C ALA A 966 20.94 -5.03 23.44
N LEU A 967 20.69 -5.45 22.20
CA LEU A 967 19.43 -6.08 21.80
C LEU A 967 19.22 -7.41 22.54
N ILE A 968 20.24 -8.27 22.63
CA ILE A 968 20.15 -9.56 23.33
C ILE A 968 19.86 -9.37 24.84
N PHE A 969 20.53 -8.43 25.50
CA PHE A 969 20.23 -8.06 26.88
C PHE A 969 18.80 -7.53 27.03
N THR A 970 18.35 -6.69 26.11
CA THR A 970 16.99 -6.16 26.15
C THR A 970 15.94 -7.27 26.01
N ILE A 971 16.15 -8.22 25.09
CA ILE A 971 15.27 -9.38 24.92
C ILE A 971 15.24 -10.23 26.20
N ARG A 972 16.40 -10.53 26.80
CA ARG A 972 16.51 -11.31 28.03
C ARG A 972 15.75 -10.64 29.18
N ASP A 973 16.00 -9.37 29.41
CA ASP A 973 15.57 -8.67 30.61
C ASP A 973 14.11 -8.16 30.54
N LYS A 974 13.64 -7.76 29.37
CA LYS A 974 12.30 -7.17 29.19
C LYS A 974 11.31 -8.05 28.43
N TYR A 975 11.80 -8.93 27.56
CA TYR A 975 10.97 -9.70 26.62
C TYR A 975 11.10 -11.21 26.81
N SER A 976 11.51 -11.67 28.01
CA SER A 976 11.65 -13.10 28.31
C SER A 976 10.37 -13.92 28.12
N TYR A 977 9.19 -13.29 28.09
CA TYR A 977 7.93 -13.94 27.77
C TYR A 977 7.84 -14.44 26.31
N LEU A 978 8.77 -14.02 25.44
CA LEU A 978 8.88 -14.52 24.07
C LEU A 978 9.61 -15.87 23.97
N PHE A 979 10.22 -16.36 25.05
CA PHE A 979 10.98 -17.63 25.06
C PHE A 979 10.08 -18.87 25.15
N ALA A 980 8.78 -18.75 25.23
CA ALA A 980 7.84 -19.82 25.54
C ALA A 980 7.48 -20.72 24.36
#